data_bf4657771a1032c0e7a75830f3a36cf3
#
_entry.id   bf4657771a1032c0e7a75830f3a36cf3
#
_cell.length_a   1.000
_cell.length_b   1.000
_cell.length_c   1.000
_cell.angle_alpha   90.00
_cell.angle_beta   90.00
_cell.angle_gamma   90.00
#
_symmetry.space_group_name_H-M   'P 1'
#
loop_
_entity.id
_entity.type
_entity.pdbx_description
1 polymer ?
#
loop_
_entity_poly.entity_id
_entity_poly.type
_entity_poly.pdbx_seq_one_letter_code
_entity_poly.pdbx_strand_id
1 'polypeptide(L)'
;MLNKDNFDTELADAERIEVLRGPQSTLYGRNTMGGVVNVYTLSPLTYEGVRLTVEYGSGDSYRFRASSYYKLSPDLGMAVTGYFTHTGGFFDNDCTGEKCDWERLGGGRWKTQWRNNRGVRIDNTFSFSALDQGGYPYAYAGEDIVRDGKTVIRNGQISYNDPSSYRRTTVSDGLTVRYDAAKYSVSSITSYQYSDDEMTLDQDFTPESWFTLRQARREHALTEDIVFRSHDGRRYGWLLGAFGFYRHGVMEAPVHFKRTGIEELIVKNANEHLGAIWNEEYSISADELPLYSDFRMPVYGGAVYHESNLRLGRWRLTAGIRFDVEHTSLAYHSRTDMDYFVSKEGGAPAPKRISIDEGNRIAHTYCEVLPKVSLLYAFDEVRNLYISVAKGYKAGGFNTQMFSDILSEKLKWRMAGSQYDEADLMSYEPEYSWNYELGGHFSCMDGAVRGDFAVFYIDVRDQQLTIFPEGQSTGRMMTNAGRTRSVGAEAALQFAPWRSLEINTAYGYTDARFVRYDNGIEDFKDNRIPYAPQHTLSAQAAWTLPTGVKWLGDVVLQAGVRCAGRIWWNEENTLSQPFYALADASVRFEHKHYSLDIWGRNLGGARYDVFYFKSIGNEFVQRGRPRTFGITLNINI
;
A
#
# COMPACT_ATOMS: atom_id res chain seq x y z
N MET A 1 8.94 -9.93 4.94
CA MET A 1 7.55 -9.47 4.70
C MET A 1 7.50 -8.04 5.16
N LEU A 2 7.39 -7.09 4.25
CA LEU A 2 7.32 -5.68 4.60
C LEU A 2 5.97 -5.38 5.25
N ASN A 3 5.96 -4.49 6.23
CA ASN A 3 4.72 -3.90 6.71
C ASN A 3 4.02 -3.19 5.54
N LYS A 4 2.68 -3.20 5.52
CA LYS A 4 1.87 -2.55 4.48
C LYS A 4 2.17 -1.04 4.31
N ASP A 5 2.70 -0.41 5.34
CA ASP A 5 2.99 1.03 5.37
C ASP A 5 4.44 1.37 4.91
N ASN A 6 5.25 0.37 4.48
CA ASN A 6 6.65 0.53 4.08
C ASN A 6 6.87 0.35 2.56
N PHE A 7 5.90 0.71 1.74
CA PHE A 7 5.99 0.59 0.27
C PHE A 7 6.83 1.70 -0.39
N ASP A 8 7.16 2.74 0.30
CA ASP A 8 7.95 3.89 -0.14
C ASP A 8 9.47 3.69 -0.03
N THR A 9 9.93 2.44 -0.02
CA THR A 9 11.34 2.09 0.03
C THR A 9 12.13 2.76 -1.10
N GLU A 10 13.21 3.45 -0.74
CA GLU A 10 14.09 4.09 -1.73
C GLU A 10 14.83 3.05 -2.59
N LEU A 11 14.82 3.26 -3.90
CA LEU A 11 15.37 2.36 -4.92
C LEU A 11 16.72 2.84 -5.49
N ALA A 12 17.49 3.59 -4.71
CA ALA A 12 18.72 4.24 -5.14
C ALA A 12 19.77 3.29 -5.77
N ASP A 13 19.80 2.06 -5.31
CA ASP A 13 20.74 1.02 -5.70
C ASP A 13 20.08 -0.17 -6.42
N ALA A 14 18.86 0.00 -6.91
CA ALA A 14 18.19 -1.05 -7.66
C ALA A 14 18.93 -1.39 -8.97
N GLU A 15 19.15 -2.69 -9.19
CA GLU A 15 19.66 -3.26 -10.44
C GLU A 15 18.47 -3.57 -11.38
N ARG A 16 17.43 -4.21 -10.84
CA ARG A 16 16.22 -4.54 -11.57
C ARG A 16 15.01 -4.66 -10.63
N ILE A 17 13.84 -4.47 -11.20
CA ILE A 17 12.56 -4.71 -10.55
C ILE A 17 11.82 -5.77 -11.36
N GLU A 18 11.34 -6.81 -10.67
CA GLU A 18 10.51 -7.87 -11.27
C GLU A 18 9.10 -7.78 -10.73
N VAL A 19 8.12 -7.76 -11.61
CA VAL A 19 6.70 -7.78 -11.27
C VAL A 19 6.11 -9.12 -11.68
N LEU A 20 5.75 -9.94 -10.70
CA LEU A 20 5.04 -11.19 -10.90
C LEU A 20 3.55 -10.92 -10.78
N ARG A 21 2.82 -11.01 -11.88
CA ARG A 21 1.38 -10.75 -11.94
C ARG A 21 0.58 -11.97 -11.50
N GLY A 22 -0.63 -11.74 -11.00
CA GLY A 22 -1.52 -12.79 -10.51
C GLY A 22 -1.05 -13.45 -9.20
N PRO A 23 -1.84 -14.38 -8.62
CA PRO A 23 -1.57 -14.99 -7.34
C PRO A 23 -0.24 -15.76 -7.30
N GLN A 24 0.59 -15.42 -6.33
CA GLN A 24 1.87 -16.07 -6.07
C GLN A 24 1.89 -16.79 -4.70
N SER A 25 0.71 -17.09 -4.16
CA SER A 25 0.55 -17.56 -2.78
C SER A 25 1.22 -18.90 -2.49
N THR A 26 1.38 -19.78 -3.49
CA THR A 26 2.05 -21.09 -3.29
C THR A 26 3.50 -20.95 -2.85
N LEU A 27 4.24 -19.96 -3.37
CA LEU A 27 5.65 -19.74 -3.00
C LEU A 27 5.82 -18.61 -1.97
N TYR A 28 5.05 -17.52 -2.10
CA TYR A 28 5.21 -16.32 -1.29
C TYR A 28 4.21 -16.23 -0.12
N GLY A 29 3.19 -17.12 -0.07
CA GLY A 29 2.22 -17.19 1.03
C GLY A 29 1.16 -16.11 0.97
N ARG A 30 0.70 -15.71 2.14
CA ARG A 30 -0.41 -14.77 2.34
C ARG A 30 -0.19 -13.40 1.66
N ASN A 31 -1.29 -12.71 1.38
CA ASN A 31 -1.31 -11.33 0.85
C ASN A 31 -0.63 -11.14 -0.51
N THR A 32 -0.54 -12.20 -1.32
CA THR A 32 0.08 -12.18 -2.66
C THR A 32 -0.93 -12.51 -3.77
N MET A 33 -2.20 -12.11 -3.59
CA MET A 33 -3.29 -12.37 -4.53
C MET A 33 -3.17 -11.58 -5.82
N GLY A 34 -2.77 -10.30 -5.74
CA GLY A 34 -2.60 -9.42 -6.89
C GLY A 34 -1.27 -9.60 -7.62
N GLY A 35 -0.26 -10.09 -6.91
CA GLY A 35 1.09 -10.27 -7.44
C GLY A 35 2.18 -10.00 -6.42
N VAL A 36 3.44 -9.99 -6.91
CA VAL A 36 4.65 -9.73 -6.11
C VAL A 36 5.56 -8.80 -6.88
N VAL A 37 6.13 -7.82 -6.18
CA VAL A 37 7.20 -6.95 -6.70
C VAL A 37 8.50 -7.30 -6.00
N ASN A 38 9.48 -7.79 -6.77
CA ASN A 38 10.82 -8.08 -6.28
C ASN A 38 11.78 -6.98 -6.72
N VAL A 39 12.52 -6.41 -5.78
CA VAL A 39 13.56 -5.44 -6.04
C VAL A 39 14.92 -6.08 -5.78
N TYR A 40 15.76 -6.12 -6.81
CA TYR A 40 17.13 -6.60 -6.72
C TYR A 40 18.08 -5.42 -6.73
N THR A 41 18.97 -5.39 -5.76
CA THR A 41 19.99 -4.33 -5.65
C THR A 41 21.31 -4.80 -6.26
N LEU A 42 22.12 -3.86 -6.76
CA LEU A 42 23.44 -4.15 -7.32
C LEU A 42 24.31 -4.98 -6.35
N SER A 43 25.06 -5.89 -6.92
CA SER A 43 25.94 -6.77 -6.17
C SER A 43 27.36 -6.19 -6.06
N PRO A 44 27.90 -5.97 -4.84
CA PRO A 44 29.26 -5.47 -4.67
C PRO A 44 30.36 -6.49 -5.05
N LEU A 45 29.98 -7.73 -5.37
CA LEU A 45 30.92 -8.73 -5.92
C LEU A 45 31.10 -8.58 -7.44
N THR A 46 30.15 -7.94 -8.14
CA THR A 46 30.16 -7.79 -9.61
C THR A 46 30.26 -6.34 -10.08
N TYR A 47 29.94 -5.39 -9.22
CA TYR A 47 30.00 -3.96 -9.51
C TYR A 47 30.90 -3.27 -8.48
N GLU A 48 31.81 -2.41 -8.95
CA GLU A 48 32.67 -1.53 -8.15
C GLU A 48 32.51 -0.09 -8.64
N GLY A 49 32.52 0.88 -7.74
CA GLY A 49 32.45 2.29 -8.09
C GLY A 49 31.56 3.10 -7.17
N VAL A 50 31.40 4.37 -7.52
CA VAL A 50 30.57 5.34 -6.81
C VAL A 50 29.47 5.87 -7.74
N ARG A 51 28.26 5.90 -7.25
CA ARG A 51 27.09 6.49 -7.94
C ARG A 51 26.54 7.64 -7.11
N LEU A 52 26.41 8.81 -7.72
CA LEU A 52 25.80 10.00 -7.10
C LEU A 52 24.62 10.43 -7.95
N THR A 53 23.53 10.81 -7.31
CA THR A 53 22.37 11.43 -7.96
C THR A 53 21.97 12.67 -7.17
N VAL A 54 21.83 13.79 -7.87
CA VAL A 54 21.29 15.04 -7.33
C VAL A 54 20.13 15.46 -8.22
N GLU A 55 18.99 15.72 -7.61
CA GLU A 55 17.78 16.17 -8.31
C GLU A 55 17.22 17.41 -7.63
N TYR A 56 16.77 18.37 -8.44
CA TYR A 56 16.00 19.52 -7.99
C TYR A 56 14.79 19.72 -8.91
N GLY A 57 13.63 20.09 -8.34
CA GLY A 57 12.41 20.25 -9.10
C GLY A 57 11.33 21.11 -8.42
N SER A 58 10.19 21.20 -9.09
CA SER A 58 9.00 21.93 -8.63
C SER A 58 8.55 21.50 -7.24
N GLY A 59 7.92 22.41 -6.48
CA GLY A 59 7.47 22.16 -5.11
C GLY A 59 8.62 22.13 -4.11
N ASP A 60 9.69 22.89 -4.38
CA ASP A 60 10.92 22.90 -3.58
C ASP A 60 11.42 21.49 -3.28
N SER A 61 11.40 20.64 -4.33
CA SER A 61 11.77 19.24 -4.20
C SER A 61 13.24 19.05 -4.53
N TYR A 62 13.98 18.42 -3.63
CA TYR A 62 15.36 18.01 -3.89
C TYR A 62 15.63 16.62 -3.36
N ARG A 63 16.48 15.89 -4.09
CA ARG A 63 16.87 14.53 -3.77
C ARG A 63 18.37 14.38 -3.93
N PHE A 64 18.96 13.74 -2.94
CA PHE A 64 20.36 13.36 -2.95
C PHE A 64 20.48 11.86 -2.70
N ARG A 65 21.30 11.18 -3.50
CA ARG A 65 21.63 9.76 -3.33
C ARG A 65 23.11 9.56 -3.57
N ALA A 66 23.74 8.75 -2.71
CA ALA A 66 25.12 8.33 -2.87
C ALA A 66 25.23 6.84 -2.58
N SER A 67 25.85 6.09 -3.48
CA SER A 67 26.11 4.67 -3.30
C SER A 67 27.57 4.38 -3.65
N SER A 68 28.24 3.61 -2.82
CA SER A 68 29.62 3.20 -3.03
C SER A 68 29.75 1.69 -2.89
N TYR A 69 30.45 1.06 -3.81
CA TYR A 69 30.60 -0.38 -3.93
C TYR A 69 32.08 -0.74 -3.92
N TYR A 70 32.45 -1.61 -3.00
CA TYR A 70 33.83 -2.03 -2.78
C TYR A 70 33.95 -3.53 -2.83
N LYS A 71 34.91 -4.03 -3.59
CA LYS A 71 35.31 -5.42 -3.57
C LYS A 71 36.60 -5.56 -2.75
N LEU A 72 36.44 -5.95 -1.49
CA LEU A 72 37.55 -6.07 -0.53
C LEU A 72 38.45 -7.26 -0.83
N SER A 73 37.90 -8.31 -1.43
CA SER A 73 38.61 -9.47 -1.95
C SER A 73 37.82 -10.13 -3.09
N PRO A 74 38.34 -11.10 -3.83
CA PRO A 74 37.58 -11.84 -4.84
C PRO A 74 36.28 -12.46 -4.30
N ASP A 75 36.22 -12.69 -2.99
CA ASP A 75 35.12 -13.38 -2.31
C ASP A 75 34.30 -12.51 -1.36
N LEU A 76 34.70 -11.24 -1.11
CA LEU A 76 34.04 -10.33 -0.20
C LEU A 76 33.81 -8.98 -0.85
N GLY A 77 32.54 -8.58 -0.96
CA GLY A 77 32.13 -7.27 -1.41
C GLY A 77 31.23 -6.57 -0.41
N MET A 78 31.32 -5.24 -0.37
CA MET A 78 30.51 -4.37 0.49
C MET A 78 29.97 -3.20 -0.31
N ALA A 79 28.74 -2.79 -0.01
CA ALA A 79 28.14 -1.58 -0.54
C ALA A 79 27.50 -0.74 0.58
N VAL A 80 27.60 0.57 0.45
CA VAL A 80 26.95 1.55 1.33
C VAL A 80 26.18 2.52 0.46
N THR A 81 24.91 2.71 0.77
CA THR A 81 24.02 3.67 0.10
C THR A 81 23.43 4.60 1.15
N GLY A 82 23.46 5.91 0.89
CA GLY A 82 22.75 6.92 1.67
C GLY A 82 21.86 7.74 0.76
N TYR A 83 20.73 8.23 1.27
CA TYR A 83 19.81 9.06 0.53
C TYR A 83 19.08 10.06 1.41
N PHE A 84 18.69 11.16 0.78
CA PHE A 84 17.81 12.17 1.38
C PHE A 84 16.90 12.74 0.30
N THR A 85 15.62 12.89 0.62
CA THR A 85 14.60 13.51 -0.23
C THR A 85 13.84 14.54 0.58
N HIS A 86 13.60 15.70 -0.01
CA HIS A 86 12.72 16.73 0.51
C HIS A 86 11.74 17.16 -0.57
N THR A 87 10.49 17.41 -0.19
CA THR A 87 9.47 18.05 -0.99
C THR A 87 8.80 19.11 -0.12
N GLY A 88 8.80 20.37 -0.57
CA GLY A 88 8.18 21.49 0.15
C GLY A 88 6.66 21.48 0.08
N GLY A 89 6.08 20.72 -0.86
CA GLY A 89 4.63 20.55 -1.04
C GLY A 89 4.06 21.30 -2.24
N PHE A 90 2.86 20.88 -2.63
CA PHE A 90 2.14 21.43 -3.80
C PHE A 90 0.78 22.03 -3.42
N PHE A 91 0.23 21.64 -2.28
CA PHE A 91 -1.12 22.03 -1.84
C PHE A 91 -1.06 22.86 -0.57
N ASP A 92 -1.80 23.97 -0.58
CA ASP A 92 -1.93 24.86 0.57
C ASP A 92 -3.14 24.42 1.43
N ASN A 93 -2.98 24.47 2.75
CA ASN A 93 -4.09 24.46 3.68
C ASN A 93 -4.57 25.91 3.86
N ASP A 94 -5.77 26.21 3.38
CA ASP A 94 -6.33 27.57 3.39
C ASP A 94 -6.56 28.10 4.82
N CYS A 95 -6.68 27.22 5.81
CA CYS A 95 -6.85 27.61 7.21
C CYS A 95 -5.53 28.12 7.83
N THR A 96 -4.42 27.46 7.56
CA THR A 96 -3.11 27.78 8.13
C THR A 96 -2.24 28.63 7.21
N GLY A 97 -2.51 28.63 5.90
CA GLY A 97 -1.70 29.28 4.89
C GLY A 97 -0.39 28.55 4.58
N GLU A 98 -0.18 27.35 5.10
CA GLU A 98 1.01 26.53 4.94
C GLU A 98 0.81 25.38 3.95
N LYS A 99 1.90 24.86 3.36
CA LYS A 99 1.86 23.63 2.57
C LYS A 99 1.55 22.45 3.48
N CYS A 100 0.55 21.65 3.09
CA CYS A 100 0.13 20.49 3.90
C CYS A 100 0.76 19.16 3.47
N ASP A 101 1.33 19.06 2.28
CA ASP A 101 1.87 17.81 1.69
C ASP A 101 3.41 17.81 1.59
N TRP A 102 4.09 18.53 2.48
CA TRP A 102 5.55 18.48 2.56
C TRP A 102 6.04 17.14 3.10
N GLU A 103 7.24 16.73 2.65
CA GLU A 103 7.84 15.45 3.02
C GLU A 103 9.36 15.57 3.17
N ARG A 104 9.92 14.85 4.15
CA ARG A 104 11.34 14.61 4.34
C ARG A 104 11.57 13.12 4.57
N LEU A 105 12.40 12.51 3.75
CA LEU A 105 12.78 11.11 3.85
C LEU A 105 14.29 11.00 3.81
N GLY A 106 14.88 10.37 4.81
CA GLY A 106 16.31 10.09 4.84
C GLY A 106 16.59 8.66 5.28
N GLY A 107 17.71 8.11 4.83
CA GLY A 107 18.07 6.77 5.21
C GLY A 107 19.34 6.25 4.56
N GLY A 108 19.59 4.98 4.81
CA GLY A 108 20.76 4.29 4.27
C GLY A 108 20.61 2.79 4.24
N ARG A 109 21.48 2.18 3.46
CA ARG A 109 21.59 0.73 3.31
C ARG A 109 23.04 0.30 3.33
N TRP A 110 23.31 -0.76 4.06
CA TRP A 110 24.59 -1.45 4.06
C TRP A 110 24.37 -2.87 3.59
N LYS A 111 25.11 -3.29 2.55
CA LYS A 111 25.06 -4.63 1.97
C LYS A 111 26.45 -5.27 2.04
N THR A 112 26.51 -6.50 2.53
CA THR A 112 27.72 -7.33 2.55
C THR A 112 27.42 -8.63 1.84
N GLN A 113 28.31 -9.05 0.94
CA GLN A 113 28.23 -10.32 0.24
C GLN A 113 29.56 -11.06 0.37
N TRP A 114 29.47 -12.29 0.83
CA TRP A 114 30.62 -13.17 0.93
C TRP A 114 30.30 -14.53 0.29
N ARG A 115 31.30 -15.11 -0.38
CA ARG A 115 31.23 -16.45 -0.96
C ARG A 115 32.52 -17.18 -0.72
N ASN A 116 32.48 -18.49 -0.75
CA ASN A 116 33.71 -19.32 -0.74
C ASN A 116 33.70 -20.33 -1.87
N ASN A 117 34.85 -20.94 -2.11
CA ASN A 117 35.03 -21.97 -3.14
C ASN A 117 34.36 -23.32 -2.79
N ARG A 118 33.76 -23.46 -1.60
CA ARG A 118 33.06 -24.67 -1.15
C ARG A 118 31.52 -24.57 -1.32
N GLY A 119 31.04 -23.58 -2.07
CA GLY A 119 29.62 -23.40 -2.40
C GLY A 119 28.81 -22.66 -1.34
N VAL A 120 29.42 -22.05 -0.32
CA VAL A 120 28.72 -21.21 0.64
C VAL A 120 28.71 -19.77 0.18
N ARG A 121 27.54 -19.14 0.25
CA ARG A 121 27.32 -17.71 0.02
C ARG A 121 26.52 -17.13 1.19
N ILE A 122 26.94 -15.96 1.66
CA ILE A 122 26.28 -15.18 2.70
C ILE A 122 26.03 -13.79 2.15
N ASP A 123 24.77 -13.37 2.14
CA ASP A 123 24.32 -12.03 1.77
C ASP A 123 23.62 -11.41 2.98
N ASN A 124 24.11 -10.27 3.45
CA ASN A 124 23.45 -9.49 4.50
C ASN A 124 23.10 -8.11 3.95
N THR A 125 21.92 -7.61 4.29
CA THR A 125 21.46 -6.27 3.92
C THR A 125 20.77 -5.64 5.13
N PHE A 126 21.43 -4.65 5.71
CA PHE A 126 20.88 -3.78 6.75
C PHE A 126 20.37 -2.50 6.12
N SER A 127 19.21 -2.00 6.53
CA SER A 127 18.68 -0.70 6.11
C SER A 127 17.98 0.04 7.23
N PHE A 128 18.07 1.37 7.14
CA PHE A 128 17.43 2.32 8.03
C PHE A 128 16.77 3.41 7.20
N SER A 129 15.56 3.85 7.59
CA SER A 129 14.90 5.02 7.02
C SER A 129 14.10 5.78 8.07
N ALA A 130 14.05 7.10 7.92
CA ALA A 130 13.23 8.00 8.71
C ALA A 130 12.44 8.92 7.77
N LEU A 131 11.13 8.95 7.95
CA LEU A 131 10.15 9.74 7.21
C LEU A 131 9.48 10.73 8.15
N ASP A 132 9.32 11.97 7.69
CA ASP A 132 8.56 13.03 8.36
C ASP A 132 7.73 13.75 7.29
N GLN A 133 6.40 13.75 7.44
CA GLN A 133 5.46 14.33 6.49
C GLN A 133 4.54 15.32 7.21
N GLY A 134 4.10 16.33 6.45
CA GLY A 134 3.00 17.21 6.85
C GLY A 134 1.67 16.48 6.88
N GLY A 135 0.60 17.25 6.79
CA GLY A 135 -0.76 16.73 6.78
C GLY A 135 -1.14 16.08 5.45
N TYR A 136 -2.42 15.99 5.23
CA TYR A 136 -3.00 15.30 4.07
C TYR A 136 -3.70 16.31 3.16
N PRO A 137 -3.41 16.33 1.85
CA PRO A 137 -4.00 17.27 0.91
C PRO A 137 -5.41 16.82 0.47
N TYR A 138 -6.31 16.66 1.44
CA TYR A 138 -7.69 16.26 1.19
C TYR A 138 -8.56 17.49 0.93
N ALA A 139 -9.03 17.62 -0.30
CA ALA A 139 -9.91 18.69 -0.71
C ALA A 139 -11.37 18.29 -0.48
N TYR A 140 -12.16 19.22 0.08
CA TYR A 140 -13.58 19.02 0.27
C TYR A 140 -14.30 18.85 -1.10
N ALA A 141 -15.13 17.83 -1.22
CA ALA A 141 -15.78 17.45 -2.48
C ALA A 141 -17.32 17.59 -2.44
N GLY A 142 -17.90 17.92 -1.27
CA GLY A 142 -19.35 18.16 -1.09
C GLY A 142 -19.81 19.54 -1.54
N GLU A 143 -21.06 19.86 -1.30
CA GLU A 143 -21.61 21.20 -1.47
C GLU A 143 -21.04 22.17 -0.42
N ASP A 144 -20.91 23.46 -0.75
CA ASP A 144 -20.37 24.47 0.18
C ASP A 144 -21.10 24.43 1.53
N ILE A 145 -20.34 24.27 2.62
CA ILE A 145 -20.90 24.31 3.97
C ILE A 145 -21.05 25.77 4.40
N VAL A 146 -22.28 26.17 4.73
CA VAL A 146 -22.61 27.52 5.21
C VAL A 146 -23.27 27.43 6.58
N ARG A 147 -22.69 28.11 7.60
CA ARG A 147 -23.26 28.23 8.93
C ARG A 147 -23.41 29.71 9.31
N ASP A 148 -24.54 30.09 9.83
CA ASP A 148 -24.87 31.49 10.23
C ASP A 148 -24.58 32.52 9.11
N GLY A 149 -24.85 32.12 7.85
CA GLY A 149 -24.63 32.96 6.67
C GLY A 149 -23.15 33.13 6.28
N LYS A 150 -22.22 32.41 6.91
CA LYS A 150 -20.79 32.38 6.55
C LYS A 150 -20.43 31.05 5.94
N THR A 151 -19.66 31.08 4.87
CA THR A 151 -19.09 29.87 4.27
C THR A 151 -17.99 29.34 5.18
N VAL A 152 -18.16 28.10 5.65
CA VAL A 152 -17.17 27.37 6.46
C VAL A 152 -16.10 26.76 5.55
N ILE A 153 -16.52 26.02 4.52
CA ILE A 153 -15.64 25.41 3.53
C ILE A 153 -16.34 25.33 2.17
N ARG A 154 -15.59 25.54 1.10
CA ARG A 154 -16.07 25.45 -0.28
C ARG A 154 -15.60 24.18 -0.96
N ASN A 155 -16.37 23.74 -1.93
CA ASN A 155 -15.94 22.65 -2.81
C ASN A 155 -14.53 22.93 -3.40
N GLY A 156 -13.67 21.94 -3.28
CA GLY A 156 -12.30 21.98 -3.79
C GLY A 156 -11.28 22.64 -2.87
N GLN A 157 -11.65 23.17 -1.70
CA GLN A 157 -10.72 23.70 -0.70
C GLN A 157 -10.11 22.60 0.14
N ILE A 158 -8.85 22.80 0.54
CA ILE A 158 -8.17 22.06 1.60
C ILE A 158 -8.09 23.03 2.78
N SER A 159 -8.85 22.78 3.83
CA SER A 159 -8.93 23.71 4.95
C SER A 159 -9.28 22.96 6.23
N TYR A 160 -8.29 22.75 7.08
CA TYR A 160 -8.42 22.13 8.38
C TYR A 160 -7.60 22.91 9.41
N ASN A 161 -8.08 22.95 10.66
CA ASN A 161 -7.55 23.83 11.69
C ASN A 161 -6.59 23.12 12.67
N ASP A 162 -6.70 21.80 12.81
CA ASP A 162 -5.86 21.06 13.74
C ASP A 162 -4.61 20.49 13.05
N PRO A 163 -3.47 20.38 13.76
CA PRO A 163 -2.25 19.84 13.19
C PRO A 163 -2.41 18.41 12.69
N SER A 164 -1.93 18.16 11.48
CA SER A 164 -1.84 16.83 10.90
C SER A 164 -0.41 16.52 10.49
N SER A 165 0.06 15.30 10.78
CA SER A 165 1.43 14.87 10.45
C SER A 165 1.53 13.34 10.44
N TYR A 166 2.56 12.83 9.76
CA TYR A 166 2.95 11.43 9.81
C TYR A 166 4.46 11.30 9.95
N ARG A 167 4.92 10.51 10.90
CA ARG A 167 6.32 10.18 11.11
C ARG A 167 6.51 8.68 11.12
N ARG A 168 7.63 8.21 10.57
CA ARG A 168 7.97 6.79 10.62
C ARG A 168 9.47 6.58 10.64
N THR A 169 9.91 5.69 11.51
CA THR A 169 11.27 5.15 11.53
C THR A 169 11.21 3.65 11.26
N THR A 170 12.01 3.18 10.31
CA THR A 170 12.09 1.76 9.97
C THR A 170 13.54 1.30 10.04
N VAL A 171 13.77 0.17 10.70
CA VAL A 171 15.05 -0.57 10.69
C VAL A 171 14.75 -1.96 10.15
N SER A 172 15.54 -2.42 9.21
CA SER A 172 15.41 -3.80 8.72
C SER A 172 16.76 -4.44 8.45
N ASP A 173 16.85 -5.74 8.70
CA ASP A 173 18.00 -6.57 8.39
C ASP A 173 17.55 -7.85 7.70
N GLY A 174 18.24 -8.23 6.65
CA GLY A 174 18.00 -9.46 5.89
C GLY A 174 19.30 -10.24 5.72
N LEU A 175 19.32 -11.46 6.23
CA LEU A 175 20.45 -12.38 6.12
C LEU A 175 20.05 -13.58 5.26
N THR A 176 20.75 -13.81 4.18
CA THR A 176 20.61 -15.01 3.35
C THR A 176 21.89 -15.83 3.45
N VAL A 177 21.75 -17.08 3.87
CA VAL A 177 22.83 -18.07 3.86
C VAL A 177 22.44 -19.15 2.85
N ARG A 178 23.26 -19.33 1.83
CA ARG A 178 23.03 -20.34 0.80
C ARG A 178 24.21 -21.30 0.72
N TYR A 179 23.90 -22.59 0.59
CA TYR A 179 24.87 -23.64 0.30
C TYR A 179 24.49 -24.35 -0.99
N ASP A 180 25.41 -24.35 -1.97
CA ASP A 180 25.25 -25.02 -3.25
C ASP A 180 26.02 -26.36 -3.22
N ALA A 181 25.29 -27.47 -3.02
CA ALA A 181 25.82 -28.83 -3.13
C ALA A 181 25.78 -29.30 -4.61
N ALA A 182 26.35 -30.45 -4.91
CA ALA A 182 26.43 -30.95 -6.30
C ALA A 182 25.06 -31.20 -6.98
N LYS A 183 24.00 -31.48 -6.24
CA LYS A 183 22.68 -31.88 -6.78
C LYS A 183 21.53 -30.95 -6.36
N TYR A 184 21.71 -30.16 -5.33
CA TYR A 184 20.68 -29.26 -4.75
C TYR A 184 21.35 -28.07 -4.09
N SER A 185 20.60 -27.04 -3.84
CA SER A 185 20.96 -25.91 -2.97
C SER A 185 20.03 -25.84 -1.76
N VAL A 186 20.57 -25.34 -0.65
CA VAL A 186 19.83 -25.00 0.55
C VAL A 186 20.01 -23.51 0.81
N SER A 187 18.93 -22.82 1.09
CA SER A 187 18.95 -21.41 1.48
C SER A 187 18.18 -21.23 2.78
N SER A 188 18.74 -20.46 3.71
CA SER A 188 18.06 -19.91 4.87
C SER A 188 17.98 -18.39 4.68
N ILE A 189 16.79 -17.82 4.81
CA ILE A 189 16.52 -16.39 4.62
C ILE A 189 15.85 -15.87 5.89
N THR A 190 16.65 -15.25 6.76
CA THR A 190 16.19 -14.62 7.98
C THR A 190 15.95 -13.14 7.72
N SER A 191 14.82 -12.60 8.15
CA SER A 191 14.55 -11.17 8.05
C SER A 191 13.96 -10.65 9.35
N TYR A 192 14.48 -9.51 9.80
CA TYR A 192 13.95 -8.75 10.92
C TYR A 192 13.58 -7.35 10.47
N GLN A 193 12.44 -6.84 10.95
CA GLN A 193 12.01 -5.47 10.73
C GLN A 193 11.45 -4.87 12.02
N TYR A 194 11.86 -3.66 12.31
CA TYR A 194 11.27 -2.78 13.32
C TYR A 194 10.69 -1.56 12.62
N SER A 195 9.48 -1.17 12.99
CA SER A 195 8.82 0.05 12.54
C SER A 195 8.22 0.77 13.74
N ASP A 196 8.46 2.07 13.82
CA ASP A 196 7.86 3.00 14.79
C ASP A 196 7.22 4.11 13.99
N ASP A 197 5.89 4.21 14.00
CA ASP A 197 5.15 5.22 13.26
C ASP A 197 4.14 5.94 14.14
N GLU A 198 3.96 7.24 13.86
CA GLU A 198 2.99 8.09 14.51
C GLU A 198 2.26 8.93 13.46
N MET A 199 0.95 8.87 13.48
CA MET A 199 0.05 9.71 12.70
C MET A 199 -0.75 10.60 13.64
N THR A 200 -0.78 11.89 13.36
CA THR A 200 -1.73 12.84 13.97
C THR A 200 -2.61 13.37 12.85
N LEU A 201 -3.89 13.47 13.07
CA LEU A 201 -4.86 13.80 12.04
C LEU A 201 -5.98 14.67 12.60
N ASP A 202 -6.25 15.78 11.92
CA ASP A 202 -7.55 16.48 11.97
C ASP A 202 -8.55 15.60 11.21
N GLN A 203 -9.38 14.87 11.95
CA GLN A 203 -10.21 13.81 11.35
C GLN A 203 -11.46 14.35 10.63
N ASP A 204 -11.88 15.57 10.93
CA ASP A 204 -13.00 16.20 10.24
C ASP A 204 -12.58 16.92 8.95
N PHE A 205 -11.30 17.22 8.77
CA PHE A 205 -10.69 17.89 7.61
C PHE A 205 -11.38 19.23 7.26
N THR A 206 -11.93 19.93 8.27
CA THR A 206 -12.63 21.20 8.11
C THR A 206 -12.02 22.28 9.01
N PRO A 207 -12.38 23.58 8.83
CA PRO A 207 -11.96 24.62 9.76
C PRO A 207 -12.65 24.58 11.13
N GLU A 208 -13.53 23.61 11.35
CA GLU A 208 -14.26 23.44 12.62
C GLU A 208 -13.50 22.48 13.55
N SER A 209 -13.62 22.66 14.85
CA SER A 209 -12.94 21.81 15.85
C SER A 209 -13.85 20.69 16.31
N TRP A 210 -13.86 19.56 15.61
CA TRP A 210 -14.66 18.39 15.97
C TRP A 210 -13.88 17.40 16.81
N PHE A 211 -12.80 16.85 16.27
CA PHE A 211 -11.91 15.92 16.99
C PHE A 211 -10.60 15.66 16.25
N THR A 212 -9.59 15.29 17.02
CA THR A 212 -8.30 14.86 16.52
C THR A 212 -8.06 13.39 16.84
N LEU A 213 -7.38 12.70 15.95
CA LEU A 213 -6.92 11.33 16.10
C LEU A 213 -5.39 11.30 16.16
N ARG A 214 -4.84 10.59 17.14
CA ARG A 214 -3.42 10.21 17.14
C ARG A 214 -3.32 8.69 17.10
N GLN A 215 -2.46 8.14 16.23
CA GLN A 215 -2.13 6.73 16.22
C GLN A 215 -0.61 6.57 16.29
N ALA A 216 -0.11 6.00 17.37
CA ALA A 216 1.30 5.69 17.55
C ALA A 216 1.45 4.17 17.56
N ARG A 217 2.19 3.63 16.60
CA ARG A 217 2.34 2.19 16.43
C ARG A 217 3.82 1.78 16.42
N ARG A 218 4.14 0.72 17.16
CA ARG A 218 5.43 0.04 17.14
C ARG A 218 5.23 -1.41 16.74
N GLU A 219 6.02 -1.87 15.80
CA GLU A 219 5.91 -3.23 15.29
C GLU A 219 7.29 -3.88 15.15
N HIS A 220 7.40 -5.12 15.59
CA HIS A 220 8.52 -6.02 15.35
C HIS A 220 8.05 -7.17 14.49
N ALA A 221 8.79 -7.50 13.45
CA ALA A 221 8.53 -8.65 12.59
C ALA A 221 9.82 -9.46 12.39
N LEU A 222 9.73 -10.75 12.60
CA LEU A 222 10.79 -11.72 12.32
C LEU A 222 10.25 -12.78 11.38
N THR A 223 11.01 -13.11 10.33
CA THR A 223 10.65 -14.19 9.39
C THR A 223 11.86 -15.09 9.13
N GLU A 224 11.58 -16.37 8.92
CA GLU A 224 12.58 -17.35 8.47
C GLU A 224 12.00 -18.18 7.34
N ASP A 225 12.75 -18.34 6.24
CA ASP A 225 12.39 -19.17 5.10
C ASP A 225 13.55 -20.11 4.74
N ILE A 226 13.34 -21.40 4.92
CA ILE A 226 14.33 -22.45 4.60
C ILE A 226 13.89 -23.16 3.33
N VAL A 227 14.70 -23.07 2.29
CA VAL A 227 14.37 -23.58 0.95
C VAL A 227 15.41 -24.59 0.49
N PHE A 228 14.95 -25.78 0.15
CA PHE A 228 15.69 -26.80 -0.57
C PHE A 228 15.26 -26.78 -2.03
N ARG A 229 16.22 -26.70 -2.96
CA ARG A 229 15.93 -26.66 -4.40
C ARG A 229 16.89 -27.56 -5.18
N SER A 230 16.35 -28.36 -6.10
CA SER A 230 17.18 -29.08 -7.07
C SER A 230 17.85 -28.10 -8.04
N HIS A 231 19.05 -28.46 -8.53
CA HIS A 231 19.68 -27.67 -9.59
C HIS A 231 18.86 -27.74 -10.90
N ASP A 232 18.84 -26.64 -11.63
CA ASP A 232 18.23 -26.56 -12.95
C ASP A 232 18.98 -27.43 -14.00
N GLY A 233 18.28 -27.73 -15.11
CA GLY A 233 18.84 -28.51 -16.22
C GLY A 233 18.42 -29.98 -16.25
N ARG A 234 17.67 -30.46 -15.25
CA ARG A 234 17.11 -31.82 -15.24
C ARG A 234 15.70 -31.87 -15.83
N ARG A 235 15.30 -33.06 -16.29
CA ARG A 235 13.92 -33.34 -16.71
C ARG A 235 12.93 -33.09 -15.60
N TYR A 236 13.32 -33.31 -14.35
CA TYR A 236 12.53 -33.06 -13.16
C TYR A 236 13.29 -32.13 -12.20
N GLY A 237 12.68 -30.99 -11.88
CA GLY A 237 13.11 -30.04 -10.88
C GLY A 237 12.10 -30.00 -9.74
N TRP A 238 12.58 -29.73 -8.53
CA TRP A 238 11.73 -29.60 -7.34
C TRP A 238 12.25 -28.53 -6.38
N LEU A 239 11.33 -28.00 -5.61
CA LEU A 239 11.57 -27.10 -4.49
C LEU A 239 10.74 -27.58 -3.31
N LEU A 240 11.33 -27.58 -2.11
CA LEU A 240 10.68 -27.80 -0.83
C LEU A 240 11.06 -26.67 0.11
N GLY A 241 10.10 -26.04 0.75
CA GLY A 241 10.34 -24.93 1.67
C GLY A 241 9.56 -25.06 2.97
N ALA A 242 10.10 -24.43 4.01
CA ALA A 242 9.45 -24.23 5.29
C ALA A 242 9.61 -22.77 5.70
N PHE A 243 8.50 -22.10 6.01
CA PHE A 243 8.43 -20.70 6.38
C PHE A 243 7.86 -20.54 7.78
N GLY A 244 8.41 -19.63 8.56
CA GLY A 244 7.87 -19.24 9.85
C GLY A 244 7.95 -17.73 10.04
N PHE A 245 7.02 -17.17 10.81
CA PHE A 245 7.05 -15.76 11.13
C PHE A 245 6.43 -15.46 12.50
N TYR A 246 6.92 -14.39 13.10
CA TYR A 246 6.35 -13.75 14.28
C TYR A 246 6.31 -12.24 14.06
N ARG A 247 5.16 -11.63 14.33
CA ARG A 247 4.95 -10.19 14.29
C ARG A 247 4.25 -9.76 15.57
N HIS A 248 4.75 -8.71 16.20
CA HIS A 248 4.17 -8.12 17.38
C HIS A 248 4.03 -6.61 17.19
N GLY A 249 2.79 -6.15 17.12
CA GLY A 249 2.43 -4.74 17.08
C GLY A 249 1.81 -4.27 18.37
N VAL A 250 2.16 -3.08 18.80
CA VAL A 250 1.44 -2.32 19.82
C VAL A 250 1.02 -1.00 19.21
N MET A 251 -0.18 -0.52 19.54
CA MET A 251 -0.70 0.75 19.05
C MET A 251 -1.44 1.48 20.14
N GLU A 252 -1.20 2.77 20.27
CA GLU A 252 -1.96 3.72 21.06
C GLU A 252 -2.76 4.59 20.10
N ALA A 253 -4.07 4.70 20.27
CA ALA A 253 -4.95 5.42 19.38
C ALA A 253 -5.96 6.31 20.14
N PRO A 254 -5.48 7.35 20.88
CA PRO A 254 -6.37 8.31 21.50
C PRO A 254 -7.11 9.15 20.45
N VAL A 255 -8.40 9.40 20.71
CA VAL A 255 -9.24 10.36 20.01
C VAL A 255 -9.66 11.44 20.99
N HIS A 256 -9.51 12.70 20.63
CA HIS A 256 -9.88 13.86 21.45
C HIS A 256 -11.04 14.58 20.80
N PHE A 257 -12.27 14.33 21.28
CA PHE A 257 -13.43 15.11 20.88
C PHE A 257 -13.32 16.51 21.47
N LYS A 258 -13.48 17.51 20.63
CA LYS A 258 -13.53 18.92 21.00
C LYS A 258 -14.98 19.39 21.15
N ARG A 259 -15.16 20.62 21.55
CA ARG A 259 -16.50 21.15 21.90
C ARG A 259 -17.57 20.87 20.84
N THR A 260 -17.30 21.20 19.56
CA THR A 260 -18.24 20.94 18.46
C THR A 260 -18.54 19.45 18.29
N GLY A 261 -17.50 18.60 18.35
CA GLY A 261 -17.67 17.15 18.26
C GLY A 261 -18.47 16.56 19.44
N ILE A 262 -18.26 17.06 20.66
CA ILE A 262 -19.04 16.66 21.83
C ILE A 262 -20.51 17.04 21.63
N GLU A 263 -20.80 18.26 21.17
CA GLU A 263 -22.16 18.75 20.98
C GLU A 263 -22.88 18.02 19.85
N GLU A 264 -22.28 17.91 18.68
CA GLU A 264 -22.94 17.37 17.49
C GLU A 264 -22.95 15.82 17.44
N LEU A 265 -21.86 15.15 17.88
CA LEU A 265 -21.74 13.69 17.76
C LEU A 265 -22.16 12.93 19.01
N ILE A 266 -22.13 13.54 20.20
CA ILE A 266 -22.47 12.86 21.44
C ILE A 266 -23.77 13.41 22.01
N VAL A 267 -23.81 14.72 22.34
CA VAL A 267 -24.96 15.33 23.03
C VAL A 267 -26.23 15.33 22.17
N LYS A 268 -26.12 15.82 20.94
CA LYS A 268 -27.24 15.86 20.00
C LYS A 268 -27.81 14.48 19.72
N ASN A 269 -26.94 13.50 19.40
CA ASN A 269 -27.36 12.13 19.21
C ASN A 269 -28.01 11.51 20.46
N ALA A 270 -27.49 11.81 21.67
CA ALA A 270 -28.11 11.37 22.91
C ALA A 270 -29.49 11.97 23.09
N ASN A 271 -29.65 13.27 22.83
CA ASN A 271 -30.94 13.95 22.93
C ASN A 271 -31.98 13.45 21.91
N GLU A 272 -31.58 13.22 20.67
CA GLU A 272 -32.45 12.70 19.61
C GLU A 272 -32.92 11.27 19.89
N HIS A 273 -32.06 10.40 20.42
CA HIS A 273 -32.39 8.99 20.63
C HIS A 273 -32.87 8.67 22.05
N LEU A 274 -32.22 9.22 23.09
CA LEU A 274 -32.54 8.92 24.48
C LEU A 274 -33.46 9.97 25.08
N GLY A 275 -33.18 11.26 24.81
CA GLY A 275 -33.98 12.38 25.31
C GLY A 275 -35.42 12.28 24.84
N ALA A 276 -35.65 11.93 23.58
CA ALA A 276 -36.99 11.73 23.02
C ALA A 276 -37.75 10.55 23.67
N ILE A 277 -37.06 9.48 24.09
CA ILE A 277 -37.69 8.31 24.74
C ILE A 277 -38.06 8.60 26.20
N TRP A 278 -37.13 9.27 26.93
CA TRP A 278 -37.26 9.44 28.39
C TRP A 278 -37.78 10.84 28.80
N ASN A 279 -38.04 11.72 27.86
CA ASN A 279 -38.34 13.15 28.07
C ASN A 279 -37.27 13.81 28.97
N GLU A 280 -36.02 13.55 28.64
CA GLU A 280 -34.82 14.04 29.35
C GLU A 280 -33.94 14.83 28.37
N GLU A 281 -33.24 15.85 28.87
CA GLU A 281 -32.25 16.61 28.14
C GLU A 281 -30.86 16.31 28.70
N TYR A 282 -29.94 15.92 27.82
CA TYR A 282 -28.54 15.60 28.12
C TYR A 282 -27.65 16.76 27.73
N SER A 283 -26.70 17.11 28.59
CA SER A 283 -25.69 18.12 28.29
C SER A 283 -24.32 17.75 28.89
N ILE A 284 -23.24 18.19 28.24
CA ILE A 284 -21.87 17.99 28.66
C ILE A 284 -21.19 19.36 28.70
N SER A 285 -20.57 19.71 29.82
CA SER A 285 -19.92 21.03 30.00
C SER A 285 -18.43 21.03 29.64
N ALA A 286 -17.84 19.87 29.40
CA ALA A 286 -16.44 19.74 29.04
C ALA A 286 -16.16 20.30 27.64
N ASP A 287 -15.01 20.99 27.49
CA ASP A 287 -14.55 21.48 26.19
C ASP A 287 -13.78 20.43 25.41
N GLU A 288 -13.33 19.36 26.08
CA GLU A 288 -12.62 18.23 25.48
C GLU A 288 -13.00 16.92 26.18
N LEU A 289 -13.17 15.86 25.38
CA LEU A 289 -13.45 14.51 25.85
C LEU A 289 -12.45 13.54 25.19
N PRO A 290 -11.45 13.07 25.94
CA PRO A 290 -10.49 12.09 25.45
C PRO A 290 -11.05 10.66 25.52
N LEU A 291 -10.91 9.91 24.43
CA LEU A 291 -11.18 8.50 24.33
C LEU A 291 -9.85 7.77 24.05
N TYR A 292 -9.41 6.95 25.00
CA TYR A 292 -8.15 6.23 24.88
C TYR A 292 -8.42 4.79 24.47
N SER A 293 -7.65 4.30 23.48
CA SER A 293 -7.64 2.89 23.11
C SER A 293 -6.21 2.43 22.85
N ASP A 294 -5.83 1.35 23.54
CA ASP A 294 -4.53 0.71 23.46
C ASP A 294 -4.69 -0.69 22.89
N PHE A 295 -3.80 -1.11 21.99
CA PHE A 295 -3.88 -2.37 21.28
C PHE A 295 -2.58 -3.16 21.35
N ARG A 296 -2.69 -4.48 21.48
CA ARG A 296 -1.60 -5.44 21.30
C ARG A 296 -2.02 -6.48 20.29
N MET A 297 -1.24 -6.63 19.22
CA MET A 297 -1.58 -7.41 18.03
C MET A 297 -0.47 -8.40 17.68
N PRO A 298 -0.27 -9.47 18.46
CA PRO A 298 0.63 -10.54 18.06
C PRO A 298 0.02 -11.38 16.94
N VAL A 299 0.83 -11.68 15.94
CA VAL A 299 0.50 -12.59 14.83
C VAL A 299 1.68 -13.51 14.60
N TYR A 300 1.45 -14.80 14.52
CA TYR A 300 2.48 -15.77 14.22
C TYR A 300 1.94 -16.93 13.39
N GLY A 301 2.81 -17.56 12.66
CA GLY A 301 2.40 -18.66 11.82
C GLY A 301 3.57 -19.35 11.15
N GLY A 302 3.24 -20.39 10.41
CA GLY A 302 4.19 -21.16 9.66
C GLY A 302 3.56 -21.81 8.44
N ALA A 303 4.42 -22.22 7.51
CA ALA A 303 3.99 -22.91 6.32
C ALA A 303 5.01 -23.95 5.87
N VAL A 304 4.52 -24.96 5.19
CA VAL A 304 5.34 -25.88 4.39
C VAL A 304 4.83 -25.85 2.96
N TYR A 305 5.74 -25.84 2.01
CA TYR A 305 5.38 -25.75 0.60
C TYR A 305 6.30 -26.55 -0.30
N HIS A 306 5.74 -27.02 -1.41
CA HIS A 306 6.44 -27.81 -2.42
C HIS A 306 6.02 -27.34 -3.82
N GLU A 307 6.99 -27.32 -4.74
CA GLU A 307 6.75 -27.15 -6.16
C GLU A 307 7.58 -28.16 -6.96
N SER A 308 6.92 -28.85 -7.89
CA SER A 308 7.50 -29.75 -8.86
C SER A 308 7.43 -29.15 -10.26
N ASN A 309 8.51 -29.27 -11.01
CA ASN A 309 8.64 -28.87 -12.41
C ASN A 309 9.06 -30.06 -13.26
N LEU A 310 8.22 -30.47 -14.20
CA LEU A 310 8.47 -31.58 -15.13
C LEU A 310 8.60 -31.07 -16.56
N ARG A 311 9.74 -31.30 -17.22
CA ARG A 311 10.01 -30.94 -18.61
C ARG A 311 9.85 -32.18 -19.51
N LEU A 312 8.91 -32.11 -20.47
CA LEU A 312 8.61 -33.15 -21.45
C LEU A 312 8.73 -32.59 -22.87
N GLY A 313 9.95 -32.55 -23.38
CA GLY A 313 10.23 -31.89 -24.66
C GLY A 313 9.95 -30.40 -24.58
N ARG A 314 8.99 -29.93 -25.36
CA ARG A 314 8.54 -28.53 -25.39
C ARG A 314 7.53 -28.17 -24.28
N TRP A 315 7.02 -29.16 -23.55
CA TRP A 315 6.08 -28.97 -22.47
C TRP A 315 6.80 -28.84 -21.13
N ARG A 316 6.30 -27.93 -20.28
CA ARG A 316 6.69 -27.82 -18.88
C ARG A 316 5.42 -27.82 -18.03
N LEU A 317 5.29 -28.83 -17.17
CA LEU A 317 4.25 -28.90 -16.15
C LEU A 317 4.83 -28.43 -14.83
N THR A 318 4.19 -27.45 -14.19
CA THR A 318 4.50 -26.99 -12.82
C THR A 318 3.31 -27.30 -11.93
N ALA A 319 3.55 -27.97 -10.81
CA ALA A 319 2.53 -28.22 -9.79
C ALA A 319 3.10 -27.86 -8.42
N GLY A 320 2.39 -27.05 -7.67
CA GLY A 320 2.78 -26.58 -6.35
C GLY A 320 1.62 -26.67 -5.35
N ILE A 321 1.97 -26.84 -4.09
CA ILE A 321 1.05 -26.83 -2.97
C ILE A 321 1.73 -26.20 -1.75
N ARG A 322 0.97 -25.44 -0.97
CA ARG A 322 1.41 -24.85 0.30
C ARG A 322 0.33 -25.02 1.35
N PHE A 323 0.76 -25.32 2.56
CA PHE A 323 -0.07 -25.35 3.77
C PHE A 323 0.38 -24.20 4.67
N ASP A 324 -0.51 -23.29 4.97
CA ASP A 324 -0.31 -22.18 5.90
C ASP A 324 -1.14 -22.37 7.15
N VAL A 325 -0.55 -22.07 8.31
CA VAL A 325 -1.25 -21.92 9.59
C VAL A 325 -0.88 -20.58 10.17
N GLU A 326 -1.86 -19.78 10.53
CA GLU A 326 -1.67 -18.44 11.10
C GLU A 326 -2.57 -18.26 12.31
N HIS A 327 -2.00 -17.77 13.40
CA HIS A 327 -2.73 -17.32 14.58
C HIS A 327 -2.58 -15.81 14.71
N THR A 328 -3.71 -15.12 14.79
CA THR A 328 -3.78 -13.66 14.99
C THR A 328 -4.61 -13.36 16.23
N SER A 329 -4.20 -12.39 17.03
CA SER A 329 -5.01 -11.92 18.15
C SER A 329 -4.91 -10.41 18.34
N LEU A 330 -5.98 -9.83 18.86
CA LEU A 330 -6.10 -8.47 19.29
C LEU A 330 -6.44 -8.45 20.77
N ALA A 331 -5.58 -7.89 21.60
CA ALA A 331 -5.95 -7.47 22.94
C ALA A 331 -6.09 -5.95 22.94
N TYR A 332 -7.22 -5.46 23.40
CA TYR A 332 -7.49 -4.03 23.48
C TYR A 332 -7.87 -3.61 24.89
N HIS A 333 -7.63 -2.36 25.20
CA HIS A 333 -8.06 -1.70 26.42
C HIS A 333 -8.53 -0.30 26.10
N SER A 334 -9.79 0.00 26.38
CA SER A 334 -10.43 1.28 26.09
C SER A 334 -10.91 1.94 27.38
N ARG A 335 -10.63 3.24 27.52
CA ARG A 335 -10.98 4.02 28.72
C ARG A 335 -11.41 5.43 28.38
N THR A 336 -12.41 5.90 29.10
CA THR A 336 -12.85 7.29 29.11
C THR A 336 -13.65 7.61 30.37
N ASP A 337 -13.57 8.84 30.83
CA ASP A 337 -14.39 9.40 31.90
C ASP A 337 -15.18 10.59 31.37
N MET A 338 -16.47 10.63 31.64
CA MET A 338 -17.36 11.69 31.17
C MET A 338 -18.31 12.13 32.26
N ASP A 339 -18.26 13.40 32.61
CA ASP A 339 -19.24 14.06 33.45
C ASP A 339 -20.32 14.70 32.55
N TYR A 340 -21.59 14.43 32.84
CA TYR A 340 -22.71 14.95 32.07
C TYR A 340 -23.88 15.33 32.99
N PHE A 341 -24.81 16.11 32.48
CA PHE A 341 -26.00 16.54 33.19
C PHE A 341 -27.23 15.99 32.49
N VAL A 342 -28.22 15.62 33.30
CA VAL A 342 -29.54 15.22 32.82
C VAL A 342 -30.59 16.12 33.47
N SER A 343 -31.41 16.79 32.67
CA SER A 343 -32.56 17.54 33.11
C SER A 343 -33.84 16.88 32.61
N LYS A 344 -34.86 16.81 33.49
CA LYS A 344 -36.23 16.47 33.11
C LYS A 344 -36.98 17.76 32.87
N GLU A 345 -38.06 17.70 32.10
CA GLU A 345 -38.89 18.87 31.76
C GLU A 345 -39.17 19.76 32.98
N GLY A 346 -38.66 20.98 32.96
CA GLY A 346 -38.81 21.96 34.06
C GLY A 346 -37.95 21.71 35.32
N GLY A 347 -37.05 20.71 35.31
CA GLY A 347 -36.15 20.37 36.44
C GLY A 347 -34.77 20.97 36.30
N ALA A 348 -34.05 21.11 37.43
CA ALA A 348 -32.64 21.49 37.43
C ALA A 348 -31.76 20.35 36.90
N PRO A 349 -30.69 20.65 36.13
CA PRO A 349 -29.77 19.65 35.65
C PRO A 349 -29.11 18.88 36.81
N ALA A 350 -29.23 17.56 36.80
CA ALA A 350 -28.60 16.66 37.78
C ALA A 350 -27.28 16.12 37.22
N PRO A 351 -26.16 16.26 37.96
CA PRO A 351 -24.87 15.77 37.52
C PRO A 351 -24.83 14.24 37.56
N LYS A 352 -24.27 13.64 36.54
CA LYS A 352 -23.98 12.21 36.44
C LYS A 352 -22.59 12.00 35.89
N ARG A 353 -22.01 10.81 36.13
CA ARG A 353 -20.69 10.41 35.62
C ARG A 353 -20.78 9.03 35.01
N ILE A 354 -20.11 8.86 33.87
CA ILE A 354 -19.81 7.57 33.26
C ILE A 354 -18.30 7.38 33.26
N SER A 355 -17.86 6.21 33.71
CA SER A 355 -16.50 5.73 33.56
C SER A 355 -16.54 4.43 32.77
N ILE A 356 -15.80 4.37 31.69
CA ILE A 356 -15.55 3.16 30.89
C ILE A 356 -14.06 2.83 31.06
N ASP A 357 -13.79 1.64 31.55
CA ASP A 357 -12.45 1.08 31.68
C ASP A 357 -12.59 -0.43 31.38
N GLU A 358 -12.49 -0.77 30.10
CA GLU A 358 -12.83 -2.11 29.59
C GLU A 358 -11.76 -2.61 28.63
N GLY A 359 -11.45 -3.90 28.75
CA GLY A 359 -10.54 -4.56 27.85
C GLY A 359 -10.99 -5.98 27.54
N ASN A 360 -10.64 -6.47 26.36
CA ASN A 360 -10.93 -7.84 25.96
C ASN A 360 -9.83 -8.35 25.01
N ARG A 361 -9.91 -9.63 24.67
CA ARG A 361 -9.03 -10.29 23.72
C ARG A 361 -9.83 -11.13 22.74
N ILE A 362 -9.55 -10.91 21.45
CA ILE A 362 -10.13 -11.64 20.34
C ILE A 362 -8.98 -12.38 19.64
N ALA A 363 -9.20 -13.62 19.23
CA ALA A 363 -8.17 -14.39 18.54
C ALA A 363 -8.79 -15.32 17.50
N HIS A 364 -8.11 -15.44 16.35
CA HIS A 364 -8.49 -16.33 15.26
C HIS A 364 -7.31 -17.17 14.83
N THR A 365 -7.60 -18.38 14.35
CA THR A 365 -6.60 -19.27 13.74
C THR A 365 -7.09 -19.69 12.38
N TYR A 366 -6.28 -19.43 11.35
CA TYR A 366 -6.60 -19.76 9.97
C TYR A 366 -5.66 -20.87 9.48
N CYS A 367 -6.22 -21.82 8.74
CA CYS A 367 -5.49 -22.93 8.12
C CYS A 367 -5.83 -22.94 6.62
N GLU A 368 -4.81 -22.80 5.77
CA GLU A 368 -5.01 -22.63 4.34
C GLU A 368 -4.21 -23.61 3.49
N VAL A 369 -4.85 -24.06 2.39
CA VAL A 369 -4.22 -24.85 1.34
C VAL A 369 -4.21 -24.06 0.05
N LEU A 370 -3.01 -23.84 -0.52
CA LEU A 370 -2.78 -22.95 -1.66
C LEU A 370 -2.17 -23.74 -2.83
N PRO A 371 -2.99 -24.42 -3.65
CA PRO A 371 -2.52 -25.14 -4.83
C PRO A 371 -2.25 -24.20 -5.99
N LYS A 372 -1.31 -24.63 -6.88
CA LYS A 372 -1.03 -24.03 -8.19
C LYS A 372 -0.72 -25.12 -9.19
N VAL A 373 -1.28 -25.00 -10.39
CA VAL A 373 -0.91 -25.85 -11.54
C VAL A 373 -0.70 -24.94 -12.75
N SER A 374 0.36 -25.15 -13.49
CA SER A 374 0.64 -24.45 -14.74
C SER A 374 1.19 -25.39 -15.78
N LEU A 375 0.72 -25.26 -17.02
CA LEU A 375 1.21 -25.96 -18.18
C LEU A 375 1.72 -24.93 -19.19
N LEU A 376 3.00 -25.04 -19.57
CA LEU A 376 3.64 -24.18 -20.53
C LEU A 376 4.10 -25.00 -21.74
N TYR A 377 3.85 -24.47 -22.94
CA TYR A 377 4.40 -24.96 -24.19
C TYR A 377 5.40 -23.96 -24.76
N ALA A 378 6.67 -24.38 -24.90
CA ALA A 378 7.74 -23.58 -25.47
C ALA A 378 7.85 -23.87 -26.98
N PHE A 379 7.58 -22.87 -27.83
CA PHE A 379 7.81 -22.96 -29.27
C PHE A 379 9.32 -22.98 -29.55
N ASP A 380 10.07 -22.14 -28.81
CA ASP A 380 11.52 -22.04 -28.78
C ASP A 380 11.99 -21.44 -27.42
N GLU A 381 13.20 -20.89 -27.35
CA GLU A 381 13.79 -20.35 -26.12
C GLU A 381 13.11 -19.07 -25.63
N VAL A 382 12.48 -18.29 -26.52
CA VAL A 382 11.89 -16.98 -26.24
C VAL A 382 10.37 -16.91 -26.40
N ARG A 383 9.78 -17.86 -27.17
CA ARG A 383 8.34 -17.87 -27.43
C ARG A 383 7.66 -19.01 -26.69
N ASN A 384 6.65 -18.70 -25.93
CA ASN A 384 5.87 -19.69 -25.21
C ASN A 384 4.40 -19.28 -25.03
N LEU A 385 3.58 -20.27 -24.72
CA LEU A 385 2.19 -20.12 -24.31
C LEU A 385 2.01 -20.91 -23.02
N TYR A 386 1.25 -20.38 -22.07
CA TYR A 386 0.95 -21.07 -20.82
C TYR A 386 -0.51 -20.90 -20.40
N ILE A 387 -0.97 -21.88 -19.65
CA ILE A 387 -2.20 -21.80 -18.87
C ILE A 387 -1.87 -22.07 -17.41
N SER A 388 -2.46 -21.34 -16.49
CA SER A 388 -2.27 -21.52 -15.05
C SER A 388 -3.56 -21.40 -14.27
N VAL A 389 -3.63 -22.15 -13.17
CA VAL A 389 -4.68 -22.06 -12.16
C VAL A 389 -4.00 -21.99 -10.81
N ALA A 390 -4.32 -20.97 -10.01
CA ALA A 390 -3.74 -20.78 -8.69
C ALA A 390 -4.78 -20.26 -7.69
N LYS A 391 -4.71 -20.75 -6.45
CA LYS A 391 -5.46 -20.19 -5.31
C LYS A 391 -4.60 -19.15 -4.60
N GLY A 392 -5.20 -18.00 -4.30
CA GLY A 392 -4.63 -16.97 -3.45
C GLY A 392 -5.47 -16.75 -2.21
N TYR A 393 -4.86 -16.17 -1.16
CA TYR A 393 -5.61 -15.72 -0.01
C TYR A 393 -5.00 -14.46 0.61
N LYS A 394 -5.85 -13.69 1.28
CA LYS A 394 -5.50 -12.54 2.09
C LYS A 394 -5.99 -12.80 3.50
N ALA A 395 -5.12 -12.67 4.50
CA ALA A 395 -5.45 -12.98 5.88
C ALA A 395 -6.56 -12.06 6.41
N GLY A 396 -7.36 -12.57 7.33
CA GLY A 396 -8.30 -11.80 8.13
C GLY A 396 -7.57 -10.87 9.10
N GLY A 397 -8.32 -10.05 9.81
CA GLY A 397 -7.74 -9.07 10.73
C GLY A 397 -8.76 -8.39 11.63
N PHE A 398 -8.36 -7.22 12.17
CA PHE A 398 -9.14 -6.49 13.15
C PHE A 398 -9.34 -5.03 12.74
N ASN A 399 -10.52 -4.49 13.02
CA ASN A 399 -10.95 -3.12 12.73
C ASN A 399 -10.53 -2.14 13.84
N THR A 400 -9.23 -1.92 14.03
CA THR A 400 -8.73 -1.04 15.09
C THR A 400 -9.15 0.43 14.92
N GLN A 401 -9.55 0.85 13.73
CA GLN A 401 -10.00 2.22 13.47
C GLN A 401 -11.44 2.50 13.93
N MET A 402 -12.23 1.44 14.20
CA MET A 402 -13.61 1.56 14.68
C MET A 402 -13.72 1.76 16.20
N PHE A 403 -12.63 1.66 16.95
CA PHE A 403 -12.72 1.67 18.42
C PHE A 403 -13.19 3.01 19.00
N SER A 404 -12.92 4.13 18.36
CA SER A 404 -13.47 5.42 18.77
C SER A 404 -14.99 5.49 18.60
N ASP A 405 -15.50 4.94 17.49
CA ASP A 405 -16.95 4.86 17.25
C ASP A 405 -17.61 3.88 18.23
N ILE A 406 -17.00 2.71 18.42
CA ILE A 406 -17.47 1.71 19.41
C ILE A 406 -17.51 2.33 20.81
N LEU A 407 -16.50 3.10 21.21
CA LEU A 407 -16.47 3.71 22.52
C LEU A 407 -17.49 4.86 22.65
N SER A 408 -17.70 5.63 21.59
CA SER A 408 -18.75 6.65 21.51
C SER A 408 -20.15 6.03 21.61
N GLU A 409 -20.39 4.89 20.93
CA GLU A 409 -21.64 4.14 21.04
C GLU A 409 -21.82 3.59 22.46
N LYS A 410 -20.78 3.01 23.06
CA LYS A 410 -20.81 2.55 24.46
C LYS A 410 -21.19 3.68 25.43
N LEU A 411 -20.65 4.87 25.25
CA LEU A 411 -21.03 6.04 26.06
C LEU A 411 -22.53 6.33 25.93
N LYS A 412 -23.08 6.38 24.73
CA LYS A 412 -24.53 6.61 24.49
C LYS A 412 -25.39 5.52 25.13
N TRP A 413 -25.04 4.24 24.95
CA TRP A 413 -25.78 3.13 25.55
C TRP A 413 -25.69 3.10 27.08
N ARG A 414 -24.53 3.45 27.66
CA ARG A 414 -24.37 3.61 29.11
C ARG A 414 -25.22 4.75 29.68
N MET A 415 -25.35 5.87 28.93
CA MET A 415 -26.30 6.96 29.30
C MET A 415 -27.73 6.44 29.35
N ALA A 416 -28.10 5.51 28.48
CA ALA A 416 -29.40 4.84 28.47
C ALA A 416 -29.53 3.72 29.53
N GLY A 417 -28.50 3.41 30.30
CA GLY A 417 -28.52 2.29 31.25
C GLY A 417 -28.45 0.91 30.59
N SER A 418 -27.99 0.81 29.34
CA SER A 418 -27.90 -0.40 28.52
C SER A 418 -26.45 -0.75 28.15
N GLN A 419 -26.24 -1.89 27.51
CA GLN A 419 -24.94 -2.32 27.02
C GLN A 419 -24.97 -2.39 25.48
N TYR A 420 -23.84 -2.09 24.85
CA TYR A 420 -23.60 -2.19 23.42
C TYR A 420 -22.80 -3.45 23.09
N ASP A 421 -23.25 -4.25 22.12
CA ASP A 421 -22.54 -5.42 21.63
C ASP A 421 -21.75 -5.06 20.36
N GLU A 422 -20.43 -5.15 20.45
CA GLU A 422 -19.50 -4.77 19.39
C GLU A 422 -18.86 -5.94 18.66
N ALA A 423 -19.20 -7.18 18.99
CA ALA A 423 -18.44 -8.39 18.58
C ALA A 423 -18.27 -8.51 17.05
N ASP A 424 -19.31 -8.22 16.28
CA ASP A 424 -19.32 -8.37 14.82
C ASP A 424 -18.57 -7.24 14.08
N LEU A 425 -18.27 -6.13 14.75
CA LEU A 425 -17.58 -4.98 14.15
C LEU A 425 -16.05 -5.04 14.28
N MET A 426 -15.56 -5.88 15.20
CA MET A 426 -14.15 -5.86 15.58
C MET A 426 -13.23 -6.63 14.65
N SER A 427 -13.72 -7.60 13.91
CA SER A 427 -12.89 -8.47 13.05
C SER A 427 -13.49 -8.69 11.68
N TYR A 428 -12.65 -9.08 10.75
CA TYR A 428 -13.04 -9.50 9.39
C TYR A 428 -12.31 -10.78 9.01
N GLU A 429 -12.97 -11.61 8.21
CA GLU A 429 -12.52 -12.93 7.79
C GLU A 429 -11.51 -12.87 6.62
N PRO A 430 -10.76 -13.96 6.36
CA PRO A 430 -9.89 -14.06 5.20
C PRO A 430 -10.66 -13.95 3.88
N GLU A 431 -10.00 -13.39 2.87
CA GLU A 431 -10.45 -13.31 1.49
C GLU A 431 -9.76 -14.38 0.65
N TYR A 432 -10.46 -15.03 -0.26
CA TYR A 432 -9.96 -16.10 -1.11
C TYR A 432 -10.14 -15.80 -2.59
N SER A 433 -9.16 -16.15 -3.41
CA SER A 433 -9.29 -16.05 -4.87
C SER A 433 -8.90 -17.34 -5.58
N TRP A 434 -9.57 -17.59 -6.72
CA TRP A 434 -9.13 -18.51 -7.74
C TRP A 434 -8.83 -17.72 -9.01
N ASN A 435 -7.60 -17.82 -9.49
CA ASN A 435 -7.17 -17.21 -10.75
C ASN A 435 -6.99 -18.27 -11.82
N TYR A 436 -7.59 -18.03 -12.98
CA TYR A 436 -7.44 -18.81 -14.21
C TYR A 436 -6.84 -17.88 -15.25
N GLU A 437 -5.68 -18.24 -15.79
CA GLU A 437 -4.92 -17.37 -16.68
C GLU A 437 -4.40 -18.15 -17.88
N LEU A 438 -4.55 -17.55 -19.06
CA LEU A 438 -3.90 -17.94 -20.31
C LEU A 438 -3.01 -16.80 -20.75
N GLY A 439 -1.72 -17.06 -20.94
CA GLY A 439 -0.78 -16.02 -21.34
C GLY A 439 0.36 -16.57 -22.17
N GLY A 440 1.18 -15.67 -22.68
CA GLY A 440 2.32 -16.06 -23.49
C GLY A 440 3.33 -14.94 -23.68
N HIS A 441 4.55 -15.33 -24.04
CA HIS A 441 5.62 -14.45 -24.45
C HIS A 441 5.95 -14.67 -25.91
N PHE A 442 6.25 -13.59 -26.61
CA PHE A 442 6.64 -13.67 -28.01
C PHE A 442 7.82 -12.74 -28.32
N SER A 443 8.60 -13.14 -29.30
CA SER A 443 9.66 -12.33 -29.88
C SER A 443 9.68 -12.58 -31.38
N CYS A 444 9.75 -11.51 -32.18
CA CYS A 444 9.83 -11.59 -33.64
C CYS A 444 10.75 -10.49 -34.19
N MET A 445 11.00 -10.50 -35.50
CA MET A 445 11.89 -9.56 -36.18
C MET A 445 13.29 -9.51 -35.52
N ASP A 446 13.91 -10.68 -35.30
CA ASP A 446 15.23 -10.81 -34.65
C ASP A 446 15.31 -10.10 -33.29
N GLY A 447 14.19 -10.08 -32.53
CA GLY A 447 14.12 -9.47 -31.21
C GLY A 447 13.78 -7.97 -31.22
N ALA A 448 13.55 -7.35 -32.38
CA ALA A 448 13.09 -5.97 -32.48
C ALA A 448 11.69 -5.77 -31.89
N VAL A 449 10.87 -6.80 -31.88
CA VAL A 449 9.54 -6.83 -31.24
C VAL A 449 9.55 -7.92 -30.18
N ARG A 450 9.31 -7.55 -28.93
CA ARG A 450 9.11 -8.47 -27.80
C ARG A 450 7.84 -8.09 -27.06
N GLY A 451 7.15 -9.07 -26.55
CA GLY A 451 5.93 -8.79 -25.80
C GLY A 451 5.44 -9.98 -25.01
N ASP A 452 4.54 -9.66 -24.11
CA ASP A 452 3.76 -10.60 -23.34
C ASP A 452 2.28 -10.22 -23.39
N PHE A 453 1.41 -11.21 -23.24
CA PHE A 453 -0.01 -11.03 -23.08
C PHE A 453 -0.56 -12.02 -22.07
N ALA A 454 -1.64 -11.66 -21.41
CA ALA A 454 -2.41 -12.55 -20.57
C ALA A 454 -3.90 -12.22 -20.66
N VAL A 455 -4.74 -13.25 -20.56
CA VAL A 455 -6.18 -13.13 -20.33
C VAL A 455 -6.48 -13.89 -19.06
N PHE A 456 -7.27 -13.29 -18.17
CA PHE A 456 -7.52 -13.86 -16.85
C PHE A 456 -8.99 -13.79 -16.45
N TYR A 457 -9.37 -14.72 -15.59
CA TYR A 457 -10.60 -14.74 -14.83
C TYR A 457 -10.27 -14.99 -13.36
N ILE A 458 -10.69 -14.08 -12.47
CA ILE A 458 -10.49 -14.17 -11.03
C ILE A 458 -11.84 -14.24 -10.35
N ASP A 459 -12.09 -15.28 -9.57
CA ASP A 459 -13.24 -15.44 -8.69
C ASP A 459 -12.79 -15.20 -7.25
N VAL A 460 -13.37 -14.19 -6.59
CA VAL A 460 -13.01 -13.82 -5.22
C VAL A 460 -14.22 -14.05 -4.31
N ARG A 461 -13.98 -14.67 -3.16
CA ARG A 461 -14.97 -14.89 -2.11
C ARG A 461 -14.55 -14.16 -0.86
N ASP A 462 -15.54 -13.66 -0.14
CA ASP A 462 -15.37 -12.93 1.11
C ASP A 462 -14.39 -11.74 0.94
N GLN A 463 -14.54 -11.03 -0.20
CA GLN A 463 -13.65 -9.92 -0.53
C GLN A 463 -13.65 -8.87 0.57
N GLN A 464 -12.47 -8.50 1.02
CA GLN A 464 -12.27 -7.46 2.02
C GLN A 464 -12.40 -6.09 1.35
N LEU A 465 -13.42 -5.33 1.75
CA LEU A 465 -13.65 -3.96 1.30
C LEU A 465 -13.58 -2.99 2.48
N THR A 466 -13.04 -1.81 2.22
CA THR A 466 -13.16 -0.69 3.14
C THR A 466 -14.45 0.04 2.84
N ILE A 467 -15.34 0.09 3.80
CA ILE A 467 -16.60 0.84 3.73
C ILE A 467 -16.60 1.97 4.76
N PHE A 468 -17.46 2.95 4.53
CA PHE A 468 -17.76 4.06 5.45
C PHE A 468 -19.21 3.90 5.90
N PRO A 469 -19.47 3.25 7.05
CA PRO A 469 -20.83 2.94 7.49
C PRO A 469 -21.67 4.20 7.66
N GLU A 470 -22.89 4.20 7.14
CA GLU A 470 -23.83 5.30 7.33
C GLU A 470 -24.21 5.45 8.81
N GLY A 471 -24.32 6.68 9.28
CA GLY A 471 -24.67 7.00 10.67
C GLY A 471 -23.51 6.84 11.67
N GLN A 472 -22.34 6.38 11.25
CA GLN A 472 -21.12 6.38 12.06
C GLN A 472 -20.24 7.56 11.69
N SER A 473 -19.70 8.23 12.70
CA SER A 473 -19.13 9.56 12.51
C SER A 473 -17.66 9.58 12.11
N THR A 474 -16.89 8.52 12.41
CA THR A 474 -15.42 8.67 12.42
C THR A 474 -14.66 7.55 11.75
N GLY A 475 -15.26 6.38 11.53
CA GLY A 475 -14.51 5.17 11.17
C GLY A 475 -14.74 4.68 9.76
N ARG A 476 -13.67 4.26 9.12
CA ARG A 476 -13.73 3.33 8.02
C ARG A 476 -13.60 1.90 8.58
N MET A 477 -14.42 1.01 8.08
CA MET A 477 -14.45 -0.39 8.50
C MET A 477 -14.04 -1.29 7.35
N MET A 478 -13.25 -2.32 7.65
CA MET A 478 -13.05 -3.44 6.74
C MET A 478 -14.18 -4.43 6.95
N THR A 479 -14.88 -4.79 5.89
CA THR A 479 -15.91 -5.84 5.90
C THR A 479 -15.67 -6.86 4.79
N ASN A 480 -16.32 -8.02 4.88
CA ASN A 480 -16.28 -9.04 3.85
C ASN A 480 -17.48 -8.89 2.91
N ALA A 481 -17.22 -8.42 1.67
CA ALA A 481 -18.24 -8.31 0.63
C ALA A 481 -18.40 -9.66 -0.07
N GLY A 482 -19.37 -10.40 0.18
CA GLY A 482 -19.80 -11.66 -0.43
C GLY A 482 -18.86 -12.23 -1.52
N ARG A 483 -19.22 -12.09 -2.81
CA ARG A 483 -18.45 -12.64 -3.94
C ARG A 483 -18.27 -11.61 -5.04
N THR A 484 -17.05 -11.55 -5.59
CA THR A 484 -16.74 -10.69 -6.72
C THR A 484 -16.06 -11.48 -7.84
N ARG A 485 -16.05 -10.92 -9.05
CA ARG A 485 -15.31 -11.47 -10.19
C ARG A 485 -14.53 -10.37 -10.89
N SER A 486 -13.39 -10.72 -11.44
CA SER A 486 -12.62 -9.86 -12.34
C SER A 486 -12.29 -10.63 -13.61
N VAL A 487 -12.61 -10.05 -14.75
CA VAL A 487 -12.25 -10.58 -16.09
C VAL A 487 -11.41 -9.53 -16.78
N GLY A 488 -10.28 -9.94 -17.35
CA GLY A 488 -9.42 -8.95 -17.98
C GLY A 488 -8.44 -9.52 -18.97
N ALA A 489 -7.76 -8.59 -19.64
CA ALA A 489 -6.68 -8.87 -20.56
C ALA A 489 -5.57 -7.84 -20.38
N GLU A 490 -4.34 -8.29 -20.49
CA GLU A 490 -3.14 -7.46 -20.40
C GLU A 490 -2.23 -7.75 -21.59
N ALA A 491 -1.54 -6.71 -22.06
CA ALA A 491 -0.51 -6.84 -23.06
C ALA A 491 0.61 -5.84 -22.78
N ALA A 492 1.85 -6.26 -22.93
CA ALA A 492 3.01 -5.39 -22.94
C ALA A 492 3.83 -5.64 -24.20
N LEU A 493 4.33 -4.57 -24.81
CA LEU A 493 5.08 -4.59 -26.04
C LEU A 493 6.32 -3.70 -25.92
N GLN A 494 7.47 -4.26 -26.22
CA GLN A 494 8.72 -3.56 -26.46
C GLN A 494 9.01 -3.61 -27.97
N PHE A 495 9.16 -2.45 -28.58
CA PHE A 495 9.45 -2.30 -29.99
C PHE A 495 10.70 -1.45 -30.19
N ALA A 496 11.76 -2.06 -30.74
CA ALA A 496 13.03 -1.42 -31.06
C ALA A 496 13.32 -1.58 -32.56
N PRO A 497 12.70 -0.73 -33.43
CA PRO A 497 12.81 -0.87 -34.90
C PRO A 497 14.25 -0.64 -35.39
N TRP A 498 15.02 0.15 -34.66
CA TRP A 498 16.46 0.35 -34.86
C TRP A 498 17.13 0.65 -33.51
N ARG A 499 18.44 0.55 -33.48
CA ARG A 499 19.25 0.62 -32.23
C ARG A 499 19.06 1.90 -31.40
N SER A 500 18.67 2.97 -32.02
CA SER A 500 18.52 4.28 -31.36
C SER A 500 17.08 4.60 -30.92
N LEU A 501 16.07 3.81 -31.27
CA LEU A 501 14.68 4.06 -30.87
C LEU A 501 14.12 2.82 -30.16
N GLU A 502 13.60 3.05 -28.95
CA GLU A 502 12.89 2.07 -28.16
C GLU A 502 11.52 2.62 -27.79
N ILE A 503 10.48 1.81 -27.99
CA ILE A 503 9.10 2.11 -27.64
C ILE A 503 8.59 0.99 -26.74
N ASN A 504 8.15 1.34 -25.53
CA ASN A 504 7.58 0.43 -24.55
C ASN A 504 6.12 0.81 -24.34
N THR A 505 5.21 -0.16 -24.49
CA THR A 505 3.77 0.05 -24.31
C THR A 505 3.20 -1.06 -23.45
N ALA A 506 2.35 -0.72 -22.50
CA ALA A 506 1.58 -1.67 -21.72
C ALA A 506 0.12 -1.23 -21.64
N TYR A 507 -0.79 -2.17 -21.86
CA TYR A 507 -2.23 -1.94 -21.78
C TYR A 507 -2.87 -3.01 -20.91
N GLY A 508 -3.81 -2.61 -20.05
CA GLY A 508 -4.63 -3.48 -19.24
C GLY A 508 -6.10 -3.13 -19.35
N TYR A 509 -6.93 -4.14 -19.44
CA TYR A 509 -8.38 -4.06 -19.33
C TYR A 509 -8.86 -4.96 -18.21
N THR A 510 -9.72 -4.44 -17.33
CA THR A 510 -10.30 -5.20 -16.20
C THR A 510 -11.77 -4.83 -16.02
N ASP A 511 -12.65 -5.83 -16.09
CA ASP A 511 -14.05 -5.73 -15.68
C ASP A 511 -14.21 -6.45 -14.33
N ALA A 512 -14.14 -5.67 -13.25
CA ALA A 512 -14.26 -6.14 -11.87
C ALA A 512 -15.64 -5.77 -11.32
N ARG A 513 -16.44 -6.77 -10.85
CA ARG A 513 -17.83 -6.58 -10.42
C ARG A 513 -18.18 -7.41 -9.20
N PHE A 514 -19.15 -6.92 -8.44
CA PHE A 514 -19.83 -7.70 -7.43
C PHE A 514 -20.71 -8.77 -8.09
N VAL A 515 -20.57 -10.01 -7.67
CA VAL A 515 -21.46 -11.13 -8.03
C VAL A 515 -22.57 -11.25 -7.00
N ARG A 516 -22.24 -10.99 -5.73
CA ARG A 516 -23.16 -10.97 -4.60
C ARG A 516 -22.59 -10.06 -3.52
N TYR A 517 -23.23 -8.96 -3.28
CA TYR A 517 -22.92 -8.07 -2.16
C TYR A 517 -24.19 -7.28 -1.80
N ASP A 518 -24.73 -7.56 -0.62
CA ASP A 518 -25.87 -6.91 -0.01
C ASP A 518 -25.41 -6.43 1.37
N ASN A 519 -25.50 -5.13 1.63
CA ASN A 519 -25.12 -4.53 2.92
C ASN A 519 -26.31 -4.45 3.91
N GLY A 520 -27.45 -5.07 3.57
CA GLY A 520 -28.70 -5.03 4.34
C GLY A 520 -29.59 -3.83 4.03
N ILE A 521 -29.13 -2.88 3.21
CA ILE A 521 -29.87 -1.70 2.74
C ILE A 521 -30.02 -1.76 1.23
N GLU A 522 -28.96 -2.08 0.51
CA GLU A 522 -28.91 -2.13 -0.95
C GLU A 522 -28.15 -3.37 -1.45
N ASP A 523 -28.58 -3.91 -2.60
CA ASP A 523 -27.88 -4.97 -3.34
C ASP A 523 -27.05 -4.34 -4.47
N PHE A 524 -25.71 -4.47 -4.34
CA PHE A 524 -24.73 -3.93 -5.27
C PHE A 524 -24.36 -4.90 -6.40
N LYS A 525 -25.13 -5.95 -6.59
CA LYS A 525 -24.90 -6.94 -7.65
C LYS A 525 -24.71 -6.25 -9.01
N ASP A 526 -23.71 -6.73 -9.77
CA ASP A 526 -23.31 -6.23 -11.08
C ASP A 526 -22.67 -4.82 -11.09
N ASN A 527 -22.64 -4.11 -9.95
CA ASN A 527 -21.89 -2.87 -9.81
C ASN A 527 -20.38 -3.16 -9.88
N ARG A 528 -19.63 -2.16 -10.31
CA ARG A 528 -18.17 -2.24 -10.41
C ARG A 528 -17.53 -2.07 -9.04
N ILE A 529 -16.45 -2.80 -8.82
CA ILE A 529 -15.66 -2.68 -7.60
C ILE A 529 -14.99 -1.30 -7.58
N PRO A 530 -15.06 -0.56 -6.45
CA PRO A 530 -14.39 0.72 -6.28
C PRO A 530 -12.86 0.63 -6.45
N TYR A 531 -12.24 1.75 -6.81
CA TYR A 531 -10.78 1.93 -6.97
C TYR A 531 -10.11 1.08 -8.06
N ALA A 532 -10.87 0.38 -8.89
CA ALA A 532 -10.37 -0.43 -9.99
C ALA A 532 -10.60 0.27 -11.34
N PRO A 533 -9.56 0.86 -11.98
CA PRO A 533 -9.71 1.45 -13.31
C PRO A 533 -10.00 0.36 -14.34
N GLN A 534 -10.99 0.62 -15.20
CA GLN A 534 -11.37 -0.33 -16.25
C GLN A 534 -10.30 -0.48 -17.33
N HIS A 535 -9.60 0.60 -17.63
CA HIS A 535 -8.54 0.65 -18.64
C HIS A 535 -7.30 1.30 -18.04
N THR A 536 -6.14 0.75 -18.32
CA THR A 536 -4.84 1.36 -18.02
C THR A 536 -3.98 1.30 -19.27
N LEU A 537 -3.30 2.39 -19.59
CA LEU A 537 -2.35 2.45 -20.68
C LEU A 537 -1.08 3.19 -20.22
N SER A 538 0.06 2.62 -20.54
CA SER A 538 1.36 3.29 -20.43
C SER A 538 2.09 3.11 -21.74
N ALA A 539 2.56 4.20 -22.34
CA ALA A 539 3.41 4.18 -23.52
C ALA A 539 4.58 5.13 -23.31
N GLN A 540 5.77 4.68 -23.64
CA GLN A 540 7.01 5.47 -23.54
C GLN A 540 7.87 5.23 -24.77
N ALA A 541 8.44 6.30 -25.32
CA ALA A 541 9.42 6.26 -26.40
C ALA A 541 10.73 6.90 -25.91
N ALA A 542 11.85 6.29 -26.24
CA ALA A 542 13.19 6.81 -25.99
C ALA A 542 13.98 6.80 -27.31
N TRP A 543 14.47 7.97 -27.72
CA TRP A 543 15.26 8.12 -28.93
C TRP A 543 16.64 8.66 -28.60
N THR A 544 17.67 7.83 -28.83
CA THR A 544 19.08 8.18 -28.62
C THR A 544 19.67 8.77 -29.91
N LEU A 545 20.13 10.01 -29.81
CA LEU A 545 20.75 10.77 -30.88
C LEU A 545 22.25 10.91 -30.60
N PRO A 546 23.14 10.19 -31.33
CA PRO A 546 24.56 10.38 -31.20
C PRO A 546 24.96 11.77 -31.71
N THR A 547 25.53 12.62 -30.85
CA THR A 547 25.90 13.98 -31.26
C THR A 547 27.24 14.05 -31.95
N GLY A 548 28.11 13.09 -31.76
CA GLY A 548 29.51 13.12 -32.20
C GLY A 548 30.39 14.12 -31.42
N VAL A 549 29.81 14.86 -30.47
CA VAL A 549 30.51 15.88 -29.67
C VAL A 549 30.99 15.24 -28.36
N LYS A 550 32.31 15.08 -28.21
CA LYS A 550 32.91 14.31 -27.10
C LYS A 550 32.52 14.79 -25.70
N TRP A 551 32.36 16.08 -25.48
CA TRP A 551 31.98 16.60 -24.14
C TRP A 551 30.47 16.54 -23.87
N LEU A 552 29.64 16.48 -24.91
CA LEU A 552 28.16 16.44 -24.77
C LEU A 552 27.65 15.01 -24.64
N GLY A 553 28.34 14.05 -25.27
CA GLY A 553 27.90 12.66 -25.34
C GLY A 553 26.67 12.50 -26.24
N ASP A 554 25.81 11.54 -25.93
CA ASP A 554 24.56 11.30 -26.65
C ASP A 554 23.41 12.11 -26.04
N VAL A 555 22.43 12.49 -26.88
CA VAL A 555 21.18 13.11 -26.42
C VAL A 555 20.07 12.08 -26.51
N VAL A 556 19.41 11.79 -25.39
CA VAL A 556 18.27 10.89 -25.33
C VAL A 556 17.00 11.72 -25.13
N LEU A 557 16.11 11.67 -26.13
CA LEU A 557 14.78 12.27 -26.04
C LEU A 557 13.81 11.21 -25.54
N GLN A 558 13.12 11.51 -24.44
CA GLN A 558 12.10 10.60 -23.90
C GLN A 558 10.76 11.31 -23.86
N ALA A 559 9.71 10.60 -24.26
CA ALA A 559 8.33 11.03 -24.10
C ALA A 559 7.48 9.85 -23.65
N GLY A 560 6.53 10.11 -22.78
CA GLY A 560 5.66 9.09 -22.24
C GLY A 560 4.25 9.59 -21.95
N VAL A 561 3.30 8.68 -21.94
CA VAL A 561 1.93 8.92 -21.51
C VAL A 561 1.46 7.80 -20.61
N ARG A 562 0.75 8.15 -19.54
CA ARG A 562 0.05 7.22 -18.65
C ARG A 562 -1.41 7.63 -18.61
N CYS A 563 -2.29 6.66 -18.88
CA CYS A 563 -3.73 6.88 -18.90
C CYS A 563 -4.42 5.94 -17.92
N ALA A 564 -5.44 6.44 -17.26
CA ALA A 564 -6.39 5.61 -16.52
C ALA A 564 -7.81 5.87 -17.02
N GLY A 565 -8.58 4.80 -17.22
CA GLY A 565 -10.00 4.85 -17.50
C GLY A 565 -10.79 5.31 -16.29
N ARG A 566 -12.10 5.26 -16.38
CA ARG A 566 -12.97 5.62 -15.26
C ARG A 566 -12.66 4.76 -14.05
N ILE A 567 -12.59 5.40 -12.87
CA ILE A 567 -12.45 4.78 -11.56
C ILE A 567 -13.69 5.14 -10.76
N TRP A 568 -14.43 4.14 -10.27
CA TRP A 568 -15.53 4.35 -9.35
C TRP A 568 -15.01 4.46 -7.93
N TRP A 569 -15.60 5.35 -7.12
CA TRP A 569 -15.15 5.59 -5.76
C TRP A 569 -15.99 4.89 -4.70
N ASN A 570 -17.25 4.58 -5.02
CA ASN A 570 -18.22 3.97 -4.12
C ASN A 570 -18.89 2.75 -4.75
N GLU A 571 -19.51 1.93 -3.92
CA GLU A 571 -20.15 0.67 -4.28
C GLU A 571 -21.40 0.89 -5.14
N GLU A 572 -22.11 2.01 -4.97
CA GLU A 572 -23.28 2.42 -5.74
C GLU A 572 -22.93 2.79 -7.18
N ASN A 573 -21.64 3.03 -7.46
CA ASN A 573 -21.15 3.56 -8.73
C ASN A 573 -21.77 4.92 -9.12
N THR A 574 -22.01 5.78 -8.14
CA THR A 574 -22.54 7.13 -8.34
C THR A 574 -21.43 8.17 -8.47
N LEU A 575 -20.29 7.93 -7.82
CA LEU A 575 -19.12 8.81 -7.80
C LEU A 575 -17.96 8.20 -8.58
N SER A 576 -17.30 8.99 -9.43
CA SER A 576 -16.17 8.46 -10.22
C SER A 576 -15.18 9.54 -10.63
N GLN A 577 -13.91 9.16 -10.75
CA GLN A 577 -12.90 9.86 -11.52
C GLN A 577 -13.09 9.51 -13.00
N PRO A 578 -13.33 10.46 -13.91
CA PRO A 578 -13.37 10.19 -15.34
C PRO A 578 -11.98 9.84 -15.89
N PHE A 579 -11.92 9.42 -17.16
CA PHE A 579 -10.65 9.18 -17.85
C PHE A 579 -9.70 10.38 -17.73
N TYR A 580 -8.42 10.09 -17.47
CA TYR A 580 -7.35 11.08 -17.51
C TYR A 580 -6.08 10.52 -18.15
N ALA A 581 -5.24 11.42 -18.65
CA ALA A 581 -3.94 11.12 -19.25
C ALA A 581 -2.86 12.08 -18.73
N LEU A 582 -1.71 11.51 -18.35
CA LEU A 582 -0.54 12.24 -17.88
C LEU A 582 0.57 12.10 -18.91
N ALA A 583 0.97 13.21 -19.51
CA ALA A 583 2.07 13.25 -20.47
C ALA A 583 3.35 13.72 -19.77
N ASP A 584 4.44 12.98 -19.97
CA ASP A 584 5.76 13.26 -19.42
C ASP A 584 6.77 13.34 -20.57
N ALA A 585 7.80 14.18 -20.44
CA ALA A 585 8.90 14.22 -21.39
C ALA A 585 10.20 14.59 -20.69
N SER A 586 11.34 14.15 -21.26
CA SER A 586 12.65 14.58 -20.81
C SER A 586 13.66 14.63 -21.95
N VAL A 587 14.71 15.42 -21.73
CA VAL A 587 15.92 15.49 -22.56
C VAL A 587 17.10 15.15 -21.66
N ARG A 588 17.77 14.04 -21.96
CA ARG A 588 18.94 13.58 -21.23
C ARG A 588 20.19 13.72 -22.08
N PHE A 589 21.21 14.37 -21.52
CA PHE A 589 22.57 14.42 -22.05
C PHE A 589 23.35 13.31 -21.36
N GLU A 590 23.79 12.32 -22.10
CA GLU A 590 24.41 11.11 -21.55
C GLU A 590 25.87 11.01 -21.97
N HIS A 591 26.76 11.08 -20.99
CA HIS A 591 28.19 10.91 -21.14
C HIS A 591 28.65 9.69 -20.33
N LYS A 592 29.86 9.17 -20.63
CA LYS A 592 30.41 7.96 -19.98
C LYS A 592 30.30 7.95 -18.45
N HIS A 593 30.54 9.07 -17.79
CA HIS A 593 30.62 9.17 -16.33
C HIS A 593 29.52 10.04 -15.71
N TYR A 594 28.74 10.76 -16.49
CA TYR A 594 27.65 11.59 -15.99
C TYR A 594 26.50 11.66 -16.98
N SER A 595 25.30 11.88 -16.44
CA SER A 595 24.14 12.24 -17.24
C SER A 595 23.40 13.41 -16.60
N LEU A 596 22.91 14.33 -17.43
CA LEU A 596 22.05 15.45 -17.04
C LEU A 596 20.70 15.26 -17.70
N ASP A 597 19.65 15.12 -16.90
CA ASP A 597 18.28 14.88 -17.35
C ASP A 597 17.42 16.11 -17.00
N ILE A 598 16.82 16.75 -17.98
CA ILE A 598 15.86 17.85 -17.83
C ILE A 598 14.48 17.29 -18.14
N TRP A 599 13.60 17.27 -17.16
CA TRP A 599 12.32 16.57 -17.26
C TRP A 599 11.13 17.44 -16.89
N GLY A 600 9.97 17.09 -17.47
CA GLY A 600 8.66 17.61 -17.11
C GLY A 600 7.64 16.49 -17.01
N ARG A 601 6.80 16.53 -16.00
CA ARG A 601 5.75 15.56 -15.71
C ARG A 601 4.38 16.22 -15.70
N ASN A 602 3.34 15.48 -16.08
CA ASN A 602 1.99 15.99 -16.25
C ASN A 602 1.96 17.26 -17.12
N LEU A 603 2.67 17.25 -18.24
CA LEU A 603 2.85 18.42 -19.12
C LEU A 603 1.51 18.97 -19.64
N GLY A 604 0.50 18.12 -19.80
CA GLY A 604 -0.87 18.50 -20.12
C GLY A 604 -1.58 19.29 -19.03
N GLY A 605 -1.07 19.29 -17.79
CA GLY A 605 -1.72 19.92 -16.64
C GLY A 605 -3.05 19.27 -16.27
N ALA A 606 -3.18 17.96 -16.50
CA ALA A 606 -4.39 17.22 -16.15
C ALA A 606 -4.67 17.32 -14.64
N ARG A 607 -5.91 17.61 -14.30
CA ARG A 607 -6.43 17.56 -12.94
C ARG A 607 -7.15 16.23 -12.77
N TYR A 608 -6.80 15.50 -11.73
CA TYR A 608 -7.36 14.17 -11.44
C TYR A 608 -7.30 13.90 -9.95
N ASP A 609 -8.22 13.06 -9.48
CA ASP A 609 -8.25 12.61 -8.11
C ASP A 609 -7.67 11.20 -8.01
N VAL A 610 -6.95 10.93 -6.93
CA VAL A 610 -6.28 9.65 -6.69
C VAL A 610 -6.92 8.86 -5.57
N PHE A 611 -7.72 9.51 -4.74
CA PHE A 611 -8.40 8.90 -3.61
C PHE A 611 -9.66 9.69 -3.27
N TYR A 612 -10.69 9.00 -2.74
CA TYR A 612 -11.94 9.55 -2.23
C TYR A 612 -12.29 8.87 -0.92
N PHE A 613 -12.87 9.60 0.01
CA PHE A 613 -13.42 9.05 1.25
C PHE A 613 -14.47 9.98 1.85
N LYS A 614 -15.21 9.43 2.83
CA LYS A 614 -16.16 10.20 3.66
C LYS A 614 -15.62 10.30 5.09
N SER A 615 -15.84 11.45 5.73
CA SER A 615 -15.62 11.65 7.16
C SER A 615 -16.72 12.56 7.70
N ILE A 616 -17.40 12.15 8.75
CA ILE A 616 -18.50 12.86 9.40
C ILE A 616 -19.59 13.31 8.39
N GLY A 617 -19.95 12.43 7.45
CA GLY A 617 -20.91 12.73 6.40
C GLY A 617 -20.41 13.65 5.28
N ASN A 618 -19.21 14.22 5.41
CA ASN A 618 -18.55 15.06 4.41
C ASN A 618 -17.73 14.23 3.42
N GLU A 619 -17.62 14.71 2.20
CA GLU A 619 -16.90 14.07 1.10
C GLU A 619 -15.57 14.75 0.85
N PHE A 620 -14.51 13.96 0.66
CA PHE A 620 -13.15 14.45 0.42
C PHE A 620 -12.49 13.69 -0.72
N VAL A 621 -11.63 14.40 -1.46
CA VAL A 621 -10.79 13.84 -2.51
C VAL A 621 -9.34 14.22 -2.30
N GLN A 622 -8.42 13.31 -2.60
CA GLN A 622 -7.00 13.64 -2.72
C GLN A 622 -6.68 13.89 -4.19
N ARG A 623 -6.22 15.09 -4.50
CA ARG A 623 -5.80 15.46 -5.85
C ARG A 623 -4.45 14.89 -6.21
N GLY A 624 -4.31 14.49 -7.46
CA GLY A 624 -3.02 14.10 -8.02
C GLY A 624 -2.08 15.29 -8.17
N ARG A 625 -0.77 15.01 -8.25
CA ARG A 625 0.27 16.04 -8.37
C ARG A 625 0.05 16.89 -9.63
N PRO A 626 0.21 18.24 -9.54
CA PRO A 626 0.10 19.13 -10.68
C PRO A 626 1.27 18.94 -11.66
N ARG A 627 1.37 19.78 -12.67
CA ARG A 627 2.53 19.83 -13.57
C ARG A 627 3.80 20.16 -12.78
N THR A 628 4.86 19.38 -13.03
CA THR A 628 6.17 19.55 -12.37
C THR A 628 7.30 19.51 -13.39
N PHE A 629 8.39 20.20 -13.07
CA PHE A 629 9.62 20.23 -13.85
C PHE A 629 10.81 20.02 -12.93
N GLY A 630 11.91 19.52 -13.47
CA GLY A 630 13.13 19.38 -12.69
C GLY A 630 14.33 18.99 -13.53
N ILE A 631 15.45 18.92 -12.83
CA ILE A 631 16.76 18.56 -13.37
C ILE A 631 17.36 17.49 -12.47
N THR A 632 17.91 16.45 -13.08
CA THR A 632 18.61 15.36 -12.38
C THR A 632 20.02 15.20 -12.95
N LEU A 633 21.03 15.28 -12.09
CA LEU A 633 22.42 14.99 -12.41
C LEU A 633 22.78 13.62 -11.81
N ASN A 634 23.24 12.70 -12.64
CA ASN A 634 23.81 11.43 -12.22
C ASN A 634 25.29 11.39 -12.54
N ILE A 635 26.11 10.90 -11.62
CA ILE A 635 27.56 10.72 -11.77
C ILE A 635 27.89 9.27 -11.40
N ASN A 636 28.64 8.58 -12.27
CA ASN A 636 29.10 7.20 -12.09
C ASN A 636 30.63 7.16 -12.27
N ILE A 637 31.34 6.81 -11.22
CA ILE A 637 32.82 6.79 -11.17
C ILE A 637 33.30 5.39 -10.83
#